data_e91756348c919bde605e214c286ac75c
#
_entry.id   e91756348c919bde605e214c286ac75c
#
_cell.length_a   1.000
_cell.length_b   1.000
_cell.length_c   1.000
_cell.angle_alpha   90.00
_cell.angle_beta   90.00
_cell.angle_gamma   90.00
#
_symmetry.space_group_name_H-M   'P 1'
#
loop_
_entity.id
_entity.type
_entity.pdbx_description
1 polymer ?
#
loop_
_entity_poly.entity_id
_entity_poly.type
_entity_poly.pdbx_seq_one_letter_code
_entity_poly.pdbx_strand_id
1 'polypeptide(L)'
;MTETSTPPDSALPAYDFSTAEPQWQERWAASGIFNVPDVPPADRPKYYVLEMFPYPSGQLHMGHVRNYTLGDVVARYKRARGFSVLHPMGWDAFGLPAENAARERGVHPGKWTMDNIAAMRATLKRLGFSFNWDREIATCLPEYYGKQQKLFIDMLRGGLVERRESWVNWDPVDNTVLANEQVVDGRGWRSGALIEQKKLSQWFLKITQFAPQLLDGLSTLSRWPERVRTMQERWIGRSEGAKVRFGLHEPPAGFDTDLDSVEVFTTRPDTLFGMSFLAIAADHPLAAKVAANNPGAQEFIAECHRLGTSEEAIETAEKRGFDTGLRVAHPFLPDQSFPVWIANFVLMDYGTGAVFGCPCGDQRDFDFARKYNLPFATVILPPGEEAATFTTTDKPYEGQGTLFNSGFLDGLDTDAAKKEAISRLEGMGIGQGVVNWRLRDWGISRQRYWGCPIPVIHCTDCGAQPVPDDQLPVTLPEDVTFDRPGNPLEHHPTWKHVACPSCGRPALRETDTCDTFVDSSWYFARFTAPHAATPTVPAAADGWLPVDQYIGGIEHAILHLLYARFFTRAMHETGHLHVDEPFAGLFTQGMVNHESYRDAAGNWLYPDEVERRGDTAVRRDTGALVTIGRVEKMSKSKRNTVAPVAIIERFGADTARWFVLSDSPPERDMEWTEAGVAAAARFLQRLFRVVRTVAEQTSADTACPETLSRAADSLRRTTHRTIVAVTDALEAFSANVAVARLHELTSALADAEKTAGEDGMAFARREAASVISLLIAPMVPHQAEAMMALLEPGSQPVVERAWPTATAELLKASELTIAVQIMGKLRGTIAVPPDMPADEVIALAQAEPNVARLLEGARIVKRIHVPGRIVNFVVAK
;
A
#
# COMPACT_ATOMS: atom_id res chain seq x y z
N MET A 1 61.37 -30.03 -27.34
CA MET A 1 60.36 -28.94 -27.47
C MET A 1 59.60 -28.88 -26.12
N THR A 2 60.07 -27.99 -25.29
CA THR A 2 59.52 -27.79 -23.92
C THR A 2 58.39 -26.78 -24.02
N GLU A 3 57.14 -27.23 -23.81
CA GLU A 3 56.02 -26.38 -23.62
C GLU A 3 56.19 -25.58 -22.31
N THR A 4 56.35 -24.28 -22.43
CA THR A 4 56.28 -23.35 -21.30
C THR A 4 54.80 -23.17 -20.94
N SER A 5 54.39 -23.89 -19.90
CA SER A 5 53.10 -23.64 -19.26
C SER A 5 53.16 -22.27 -18.57
N THR A 6 52.38 -21.31 -19.07
CA THR A 6 52.07 -20.05 -18.37
C THR A 6 51.38 -20.39 -17.05
N PRO A 7 51.84 -19.86 -15.92
CA PRO A 7 51.17 -20.11 -14.65
C PRO A 7 49.72 -19.54 -14.68
N PRO A 8 48.76 -20.22 -14.04
CA PRO A 8 47.41 -19.71 -13.99
C PRO A 8 47.41 -18.37 -13.25
N ASP A 9 46.67 -17.45 -13.84
CA ASP A 9 46.28 -16.15 -13.32
C ASP A 9 46.16 -16.19 -11.79
N SER A 10 47.00 -15.41 -11.11
CA SER A 10 46.87 -15.27 -9.64
C SER A 10 45.58 -14.55 -9.36
N ALA A 11 44.54 -15.31 -9.14
CA ALA A 11 43.21 -14.78 -8.88
C ALA A 11 43.28 -13.87 -7.63
N LEU A 12 43.15 -12.57 -7.84
CA LEU A 12 43.00 -11.59 -6.76
C LEU A 12 41.93 -12.09 -5.78
N PRO A 13 42.12 -11.99 -4.45
CA PRO A 13 41.11 -12.45 -3.48
C PRO A 13 39.75 -11.86 -3.77
N ALA A 14 38.73 -12.71 -3.81
CA ALA A 14 37.35 -12.31 -3.98
C ALA A 14 36.88 -11.50 -2.76
N TYR A 15 35.80 -10.73 -2.93
CA TYR A 15 35.12 -10.09 -1.81
C TYR A 15 34.55 -11.16 -0.86
N ASP A 16 35.09 -11.20 0.35
CA ASP A 16 34.61 -12.11 1.41
C ASP A 16 33.50 -11.44 2.23
N PHE A 17 32.26 -11.61 1.78
CA PHE A 17 31.09 -11.09 2.47
C PHE A 17 30.89 -11.71 3.85
N SER A 18 31.33 -12.95 4.06
CA SER A 18 31.15 -13.65 5.34
C SER A 18 31.92 -13.00 6.50
N THR A 19 33.01 -12.33 6.20
CA THR A 19 33.83 -11.56 7.15
C THR A 19 33.48 -10.08 7.14
N ALA A 20 33.33 -9.48 5.94
CA ALA A 20 33.16 -8.03 5.80
C ALA A 20 31.79 -7.54 6.28
N GLU A 21 30.68 -8.23 5.95
CA GLU A 21 29.33 -7.78 6.32
C GLU A 21 29.15 -7.71 7.85
N PRO A 22 29.48 -8.74 8.65
CA PRO A 22 29.39 -8.65 10.10
C PRO A 22 30.26 -7.55 10.73
N GLN A 23 31.48 -7.34 10.22
CA GLN A 23 32.36 -6.28 10.73
C GLN A 23 31.77 -4.88 10.55
N TRP A 24 31.17 -4.58 9.40
CA TRP A 24 30.53 -3.30 9.14
C TRP A 24 29.25 -3.13 9.94
N GLN A 25 28.44 -4.19 10.08
CA GLN A 25 27.23 -4.17 10.92
C GLN A 25 27.57 -3.88 12.39
N GLU A 26 28.61 -4.51 12.93
CA GLU A 26 29.08 -4.26 14.31
C GLU A 26 29.59 -2.82 14.47
N ARG A 27 30.35 -2.31 13.51
CA ARG A 27 30.86 -0.93 13.51
C ARG A 27 29.73 0.10 13.50
N TRP A 28 28.72 -0.08 12.64
CA TRP A 28 27.56 0.82 12.60
C TRP A 28 26.74 0.75 13.89
N ALA A 29 26.52 -0.43 14.45
CA ALA A 29 25.82 -0.60 15.70
C ALA A 29 26.57 0.06 16.88
N ALA A 30 27.88 -0.15 16.98
CA ALA A 30 28.71 0.43 18.04
C ALA A 30 28.77 1.98 18.00
N SER A 31 28.75 2.56 16.77
CA SER A 31 28.78 4.02 16.62
C SER A 31 27.44 4.70 16.85
N GLY A 32 26.30 3.97 16.82
CA GLY A 32 24.96 4.54 16.88
C GLY A 32 24.64 5.50 15.71
N ILE A 33 25.30 5.33 14.56
CA ILE A 33 25.28 6.27 13.43
C ILE A 33 23.87 6.51 12.87
N PHE A 34 22.93 5.59 13.07
CA PHE A 34 21.54 5.69 12.61
C PHE A 34 20.59 6.29 13.65
N ASN A 35 21.08 6.56 14.86
CA ASN A 35 20.26 7.14 15.91
C ASN A 35 20.01 8.62 15.67
N VAL A 36 18.81 9.05 16.00
CA VAL A 36 18.37 10.46 15.91
C VAL A 36 17.66 10.87 17.19
N PRO A 37 17.70 12.16 17.57
CA PRO A 37 16.98 12.67 18.76
C PRO A 37 15.45 12.64 18.53
N ASP A 38 14.67 12.75 19.62
CA ASP A 38 13.20 12.78 19.54
C ASP A 38 12.70 14.01 18.77
N VAL A 39 13.29 15.16 18.99
CA VAL A 39 13.03 16.36 18.18
C VAL A 39 14.09 16.47 17.10
N PRO A 40 13.71 16.62 15.82
CA PRO A 40 14.69 16.72 14.74
C PRO A 40 15.58 17.97 14.92
N PRO A 41 16.89 17.88 14.60
CA PRO A 41 17.81 19.01 14.69
C PRO A 41 17.39 20.14 13.74
N ALA A 42 17.49 21.39 14.22
CA ALA A 42 17.11 22.57 13.43
C ALA A 42 18.12 22.94 12.32
N ASP A 43 19.35 22.43 12.41
CA ASP A 43 20.45 22.70 11.46
C ASP A 43 20.42 21.81 10.22
N ARG A 44 19.55 20.80 10.20
CA ARG A 44 19.40 19.85 9.11
C ARG A 44 17.94 19.62 8.77
N PRO A 45 17.57 19.49 7.48
CA PRO A 45 16.21 19.08 7.13
C PRO A 45 15.94 17.67 7.63
N LYS A 46 14.72 17.44 8.13
CA LYS A 46 14.29 16.09 8.53
C LYS A 46 13.87 15.26 7.33
N TYR A 47 14.02 13.95 7.46
CA TYR A 47 13.39 12.99 6.53
C TYR A 47 12.97 11.75 7.30
N TYR A 48 11.69 11.44 7.29
CA TYR A 48 11.15 10.26 7.95
C TYR A 48 10.79 9.20 6.89
N VAL A 49 11.54 8.10 6.89
CA VAL A 49 11.27 6.92 6.06
C VAL A 49 10.64 5.86 6.93
N LEU A 50 9.58 5.25 6.47
CA LEU A 50 8.88 4.19 7.20
C LEU A 50 8.33 3.15 6.24
N GLU A 51 8.58 1.89 6.51
CA GLU A 51 7.91 0.76 5.89
C GLU A 51 6.81 0.22 6.81
N MET A 52 5.79 -0.42 6.21
CA MET A 52 4.82 -1.15 7.00
C MET A 52 5.54 -2.23 7.80
N PHE A 53 5.40 -2.17 9.12
CA PHE A 53 6.08 -3.11 10.02
C PHE A 53 5.47 -4.52 9.93
N PRO A 54 6.27 -5.58 10.17
CA PRO A 54 5.84 -6.94 9.93
C PRO A 54 5.07 -7.54 11.11
N TYR A 55 4.21 -8.50 10.78
CA TYR A 55 3.63 -9.42 11.77
C TYR A 55 4.64 -10.51 12.13
N PRO A 56 4.98 -10.71 13.42
CA PRO A 56 5.90 -11.73 13.84
C PRO A 56 5.25 -13.12 13.90
N SER A 57 4.65 -13.56 12.79
CA SER A 57 3.93 -14.83 12.64
C SER A 57 4.77 -15.93 11.96
N GLY A 58 6.08 -15.91 12.16
CA GLY A 58 7.05 -16.85 11.58
C GLY A 58 8.22 -16.11 10.91
N GLN A 59 8.98 -16.79 10.06
CA GLN A 59 10.18 -16.24 9.44
C GLN A 59 9.86 -15.17 8.38
N LEU A 60 10.83 -14.26 8.14
CA LEU A 60 10.84 -13.36 7.00
C LEU A 60 10.97 -14.15 5.68
N HIS A 61 10.52 -13.55 4.59
CA HIS A 61 10.72 -14.04 3.22
C HIS A 61 11.22 -12.91 2.31
N MET A 62 11.63 -13.23 1.10
CA MET A 62 12.23 -12.26 0.17
C MET A 62 11.30 -11.09 -0.19
N GLY A 63 9.99 -11.22 -0.06
CA GLY A 63 9.06 -10.09 -0.16
C GLY A 63 9.29 -9.01 0.89
N HIS A 64 9.58 -9.39 2.14
CA HIS A 64 9.98 -8.44 3.19
C HIS A 64 11.33 -7.78 2.87
N VAL A 65 12.30 -8.58 2.37
CA VAL A 65 13.62 -8.04 1.98
C VAL A 65 13.47 -6.96 0.91
N ARG A 66 12.58 -7.17 -0.08
CA ARG A 66 12.31 -6.15 -1.12
C ARG A 66 11.76 -4.87 -0.53
N ASN A 67 10.73 -4.97 0.33
CA ASN A 67 10.11 -3.81 0.96
C ASN A 67 11.13 -2.99 1.77
N TYR A 68 11.83 -3.64 2.69
CA TYR A 68 12.78 -2.97 3.58
C TYR A 68 14.05 -2.50 2.86
N THR A 69 14.46 -3.17 1.78
CA THR A 69 15.57 -2.70 0.97
C THR A 69 15.24 -1.38 0.25
N LEU A 70 14.01 -1.24 -0.27
CA LEU A 70 13.57 0.01 -0.91
C LEU A 70 13.61 1.18 0.07
N GLY A 71 13.11 1.01 1.29
CA GLY A 71 13.15 2.05 2.32
C GLY A 71 14.58 2.37 2.78
N ASP A 72 15.41 1.35 2.98
CA ASP A 72 16.81 1.54 3.37
C ASP A 72 17.62 2.29 2.30
N VAL A 73 17.35 2.03 1.02
CA VAL A 73 17.97 2.81 -0.07
C VAL A 73 17.62 4.29 0.04
N VAL A 74 16.35 4.62 0.28
CA VAL A 74 15.90 6.01 0.49
C VAL A 74 16.56 6.61 1.73
N ALA A 75 16.55 5.89 2.85
CA ALA A 75 17.13 6.36 4.10
C ALA A 75 18.62 6.69 3.97
N ARG A 76 19.42 5.79 3.39
CA ARG A 76 20.86 6.00 3.16
C ARG A 76 21.13 7.12 2.16
N TYR A 77 20.37 7.16 1.06
CA TYR A 77 20.48 8.23 0.07
C TYR A 77 20.18 9.61 0.68
N LYS A 78 19.08 9.77 1.41
CA LYS A 78 18.72 11.03 2.05
C LYS A 78 19.74 11.43 3.13
N ARG A 79 20.28 10.48 3.89
CA ARG A 79 21.38 10.74 4.84
C ARG A 79 22.62 11.31 4.11
N ALA A 80 23.05 10.68 3.00
CA ALA A 80 24.16 11.17 2.19
C ALA A 80 23.88 12.57 1.60
N ARG A 81 22.60 12.92 1.39
CA ARG A 81 22.16 14.27 0.98
C ARG A 81 22.11 15.29 2.15
N GLY A 82 22.51 14.90 3.36
CA GLY A 82 22.62 15.79 4.52
C GLY A 82 21.35 15.92 5.37
N PHE A 83 20.33 15.08 5.15
CA PHE A 83 19.13 15.04 5.99
C PHE A 83 19.40 14.36 7.33
N SER A 84 18.67 14.79 8.37
CA SER A 84 18.46 14.00 9.59
C SER A 84 17.38 12.97 9.29
N VAL A 85 17.74 11.67 9.29
CA VAL A 85 16.84 10.60 8.82
C VAL A 85 16.35 9.78 10.00
N LEU A 86 15.03 9.78 10.23
CA LEU A 86 14.35 8.84 11.11
C LEU A 86 13.93 7.62 10.30
N HIS A 87 14.48 6.44 10.62
CA HIS A 87 14.19 5.16 9.98
C HIS A 87 14.03 4.08 11.05
N PRO A 88 12.87 3.98 11.72
CA PRO A 88 12.62 3.07 12.81
C PRO A 88 12.15 1.70 12.33
N MET A 89 12.17 0.70 13.23
CA MET A 89 11.61 -0.62 13.03
C MET A 89 10.81 -1.06 14.25
N GLY A 90 9.75 -1.84 14.04
CA GLY A 90 8.92 -2.40 15.10
C GLY A 90 8.13 -3.61 14.62
N TRP A 91 7.20 -4.06 15.47
CA TRP A 91 6.49 -5.32 15.29
C TRP A 91 4.99 -5.12 15.54
N ASP A 92 4.17 -5.44 14.53
CA ASP A 92 2.73 -5.57 14.69
C ASP A 92 2.44 -6.96 15.30
N ALA A 93 2.36 -7.01 16.62
CA ALA A 93 2.63 -8.24 17.37
C ALA A 93 1.40 -8.86 18.02
N PHE A 94 0.24 -8.25 17.91
CA PHE A 94 -1.04 -8.81 18.32
C PHE A 94 -1.74 -9.56 17.17
N GLY A 95 -2.81 -10.27 17.47
CA GLY A 95 -3.74 -10.83 16.50
C GLY A 95 -3.80 -12.36 16.46
N LEU A 96 -4.81 -12.83 15.71
CA LEU A 96 -5.15 -14.25 15.56
C LEU A 96 -4.03 -15.16 15.05
N PRO A 97 -3.10 -14.75 14.15
CA PRO A 97 -2.07 -15.67 13.70
C PRO A 97 -1.21 -16.19 14.84
N ALA A 98 -0.86 -15.33 15.78
CA ALA A 98 -0.07 -15.70 16.95
C ALA A 98 -0.89 -16.59 17.91
N GLU A 99 -2.14 -16.21 18.16
CA GLU A 99 -3.03 -16.98 19.04
C GLU A 99 -3.32 -18.37 18.49
N ASN A 100 -3.64 -18.51 17.19
CA ASN A 100 -3.89 -19.80 16.57
C ASN A 100 -2.65 -20.69 16.53
N ALA A 101 -1.49 -20.13 16.13
CA ALA A 101 -0.23 -20.89 16.12
C ALA A 101 0.18 -21.34 17.54
N ALA A 102 -0.06 -20.50 18.54
CA ALA A 102 0.20 -20.86 19.93
C ALA A 102 -0.74 -21.96 20.43
N ARG A 103 -2.02 -21.90 20.07
CA ARG A 103 -3.03 -22.92 20.39
C ARG A 103 -2.69 -24.26 19.75
N GLU A 104 -2.31 -24.26 18.45
CA GLU A 104 -1.91 -25.48 17.74
C GLU A 104 -0.66 -26.14 18.33
N ARG A 105 0.27 -25.34 18.86
CA ARG A 105 1.55 -25.81 19.42
C ARG A 105 1.54 -26.02 20.94
N GLY A 106 0.44 -25.64 21.61
CA GLY A 106 0.33 -25.70 23.06
C GLY A 106 1.25 -24.76 23.83
N VAL A 107 1.60 -23.59 23.24
CA VAL A 107 2.48 -22.57 23.85
C VAL A 107 1.72 -21.26 24.05
N HIS A 108 2.21 -20.43 24.97
CA HIS A 108 1.60 -19.10 25.18
C HIS A 108 1.86 -18.16 24.00
N PRO A 109 0.85 -17.40 23.48
CA PRO A 109 0.99 -16.52 22.32
C PRO A 109 2.12 -15.49 22.49
N GLY A 110 2.27 -14.91 23.67
CA GLY A 110 3.32 -13.95 23.99
C GLY A 110 4.72 -14.52 23.80
N LYS A 111 4.97 -15.72 24.34
CA LYS A 111 6.27 -16.39 24.18
C LYS A 111 6.56 -16.67 22.70
N TRP A 112 5.60 -17.25 21.99
CA TRP A 112 5.75 -17.56 20.56
C TRP A 112 6.03 -16.30 19.76
N THR A 113 5.32 -15.19 20.04
CA THR A 113 5.51 -13.89 19.37
C THR A 113 6.90 -13.33 19.63
N MET A 114 7.37 -13.33 20.88
CA MET A 114 8.71 -12.81 21.23
C MET A 114 9.84 -13.64 20.64
N ASP A 115 9.69 -14.97 20.56
CA ASP A 115 10.66 -15.86 19.90
C ASP A 115 10.76 -15.53 18.39
N ASN A 116 9.62 -15.28 17.72
CA ASN A 116 9.60 -14.86 16.31
C ASN A 116 10.22 -13.47 16.12
N ILE A 117 9.92 -12.49 16.98
CA ILE A 117 10.52 -11.16 16.96
C ILE A 117 12.05 -11.27 17.03
N ALA A 118 12.57 -12.08 17.95
CA ALA A 118 14.01 -12.28 18.11
C ALA A 118 14.66 -12.83 16.83
N ALA A 119 14.04 -13.84 16.21
CA ALA A 119 14.53 -14.45 14.97
C ALA A 119 14.47 -13.48 13.77
N MET A 120 13.36 -12.75 13.62
CA MET A 120 13.19 -11.77 12.54
C MET A 120 14.16 -10.58 12.71
N ARG A 121 14.33 -10.07 13.93
CA ARG A 121 15.30 -9.02 14.27
C ARG A 121 16.73 -9.43 13.89
N ALA A 122 17.13 -10.63 14.23
CA ALA A 122 18.45 -11.16 13.88
C ALA A 122 18.64 -11.18 12.35
N THR A 123 17.63 -11.60 11.60
CA THR A 123 17.67 -11.62 10.13
C THR A 123 17.77 -10.21 9.55
N LEU A 124 16.98 -9.24 10.05
CA LEU A 124 17.02 -7.84 9.59
C LEU A 124 18.38 -7.19 9.88
N LYS A 125 18.99 -7.47 11.04
CA LYS A 125 20.33 -6.99 11.38
C LYS A 125 21.38 -7.55 10.41
N ARG A 126 21.28 -8.83 10.04
CA ARG A 126 22.19 -9.44 9.05
C ARG A 126 22.05 -8.84 7.65
N LEU A 127 20.90 -8.28 7.28
CA LEU A 127 20.70 -7.55 6.01
C LEU A 127 21.33 -6.15 6.01
N GLY A 128 21.84 -5.68 7.17
CA GLY A 128 22.56 -4.42 7.32
C GLY A 128 21.69 -3.18 7.08
N PHE A 129 20.38 -3.25 7.38
CA PHE A 129 19.50 -2.08 7.26
C PHE A 129 19.86 -0.97 8.24
N SER A 130 19.68 0.29 7.82
CA SER A 130 19.99 1.49 8.60
C SER A 130 18.88 1.87 9.59
N PHE A 131 18.25 0.87 10.21
CA PHE A 131 17.22 1.12 11.21
C PHE A 131 17.80 1.72 12.49
N ASN A 132 17.08 2.69 13.05
CA ASN A 132 17.30 3.15 14.42
C ASN A 132 16.67 2.16 15.41
N TRP A 133 17.46 1.15 15.82
CA TRP A 133 17.00 0.10 16.73
C TRP A 133 16.70 0.57 18.15
N ASP A 134 17.20 1.75 18.58
CA ASP A 134 16.85 2.32 19.87
C ASP A 134 15.37 2.77 19.93
N ARG A 135 14.70 2.82 18.77
CA ARG A 135 13.27 3.15 18.67
C ARG A 135 12.39 1.94 18.42
N GLU A 136 12.92 0.75 18.65
CA GLU A 136 12.16 -0.49 18.44
C GLU A 136 10.94 -0.55 19.35
N ILE A 137 9.77 -0.87 18.77
CA ILE A 137 8.52 -1.10 19.49
C ILE A 137 7.90 -2.45 19.11
N ALA A 138 7.10 -3.01 20.02
CA ALA A 138 6.23 -4.15 19.72
C ALA A 138 4.84 -3.86 20.28
N THR A 139 3.81 -3.96 19.45
CA THR A 139 2.45 -3.57 19.83
C THR A 139 1.87 -4.38 20.97
N CYS A 140 2.38 -5.62 21.17
CA CYS A 140 1.95 -6.51 22.25
C CYS A 140 2.59 -6.23 23.62
N LEU A 141 3.51 -5.27 23.71
CA LEU A 141 4.14 -4.93 24.98
C LEU A 141 3.34 -3.85 25.74
N PRO A 142 3.24 -3.93 27.07
CA PRO A 142 2.52 -2.95 27.88
C PRO A 142 2.98 -1.51 27.70
N GLU A 143 4.26 -1.29 27.37
CA GLU A 143 4.86 0.02 27.08
C GLU A 143 4.25 0.65 25.81
N TYR A 144 3.74 -0.17 24.88
CA TYR A 144 3.04 0.30 23.70
C TYR A 144 1.54 0.34 23.94
N TYR A 145 0.89 -0.80 24.21
CA TYR A 145 -0.56 -0.84 24.26
C TYR A 145 -1.16 -0.07 25.45
N GLY A 146 -0.40 0.14 26.53
CA GLY A 146 -0.85 1.03 27.60
C GLY A 146 -1.01 2.48 27.14
N LYS A 147 -0.20 2.93 26.17
CA LYS A 147 -0.36 4.25 25.54
C LYS A 147 -1.54 4.27 24.56
N GLN A 148 -1.80 3.16 23.88
CA GLN A 148 -3.00 2.98 23.06
C GLN A 148 -4.27 3.02 23.89
N GLN A 149 -4.26 2.39 25.05
CA GLN A 149 -5.38 2.46 26.01
C GLN A 149 -5.63 3.91 26.47
N LYS A 150 -4.57 4.69 26.68
CA LYS A 150 -4.70 6.11 27.00
C LYS A 150 -5.32 6.90 25.84
N LEU A 151 -4.89 6.65 24.58
CA LEU A 151 -5.51 7.25 23.40
C LEU A 151 -6.99 6.89 23.29
N PHE A 152 -7.35 5.64 23.51
CA PHE A 152 -8.75 5.20 23.53
C PHE A 152 -9.57 5.98 24.55
N ILE A 153 -9.08 6.14 25.78
CA ILE A 153 -9.78 6.89 26.82
C ILE A 153 -9.91 8.38 26.45
N ASP A 154 -8.87 9.00 25.88
CA ASP A 154 -8.92 10.39 25.45
C ASP A 154 -9.92 10.59 24.30
N MET A 155 -9.96 9.66 23.33
CA MET A 155 -10.97 9.67 22.28
C MET A 155 -12.39 9.42 22.82
N LEU A 156 -12.54 8.56 23.85
CA LEU A 156 -13.83 8.32 24.50
C LEU A 156 -14.34 9.61 25.21
N ARG A 157 -13.45 10.29 25.92
CA ARG A 157 -13.74 11.59 26.54
C ARG A 157 -14.05 12.69 25.52
N GLY A 158 -13.38 12.63 24.37
CA GLY A 158 -13.63 13.50 23.21
C GLY A 158 -14.90 13.16 22.41
N GLY A 159 -15.62 12.11 22.79
CA GLY A 159 -16.86 11.71 22.11
C GLY A 159 -16.66 11.00 20.76
N LEU A 160 -15.42 10.60 20.44
CA LEU A 160 -15.05 9.90 19.21
C LEU A 160 -15.22 8.37 19.29
N VAL A 161 -15.51 7.85 20.49
CA VAL A 161 -15.78 6.43 20.76
C VAL A 161 -17.16 6.29 21.35
N GLU A 162 -17.89 5.27 20.91
CA GLU A 162 -19.19 4.92 21.51
C GLU A 162 -19.39 3.40 21.60
N ARG A 163 -20.25 2.98 22.52
CA ARG A 163 -20.70 1.60 22.62
C ARG A 163 -22.15 1.51 22.23
N ARG A 164 -22.48 0.66 21.27
CA ARG A 164 -23.87 0.42 20.82
C ARG A 164 -24.08 -1.01 20.39
N GLU A 165 -25.32 -1.45 20.41
CA GLU A 165 -25.71 -2.69 19.74
C GLU A 165 -25.75 -2.50 18.23
N SER A 166 -25.17 -3.47 17.53
CA SER A 166 -25.17 -3.48 16.06
C SER A 166 -25.16 -4.91 15.55
N TRP A 167 -25.67 -5.11 14.34
CA TRP A 167 -25.42 -6.31 13.56
C TRP A 167 -23.95 -6.33 13.13
N VAL A 168 -23.28 -7.44 13.39
CA VAL A 168 -21.85 -7.59 13.12
C VAL A 168 -21.58 -8.85 12.34
N ASN A 169 -20.52 -8.84 11.54
CA ASN A 169 -20.02 -10.00 10.81
C ASN A 169 -19.31 -10.94 11.79
N TRP A 170 -19.94 -12.04 12.11
CA TRP A 170 -19.39 -13.06 13.00
C TRP A 170 -18.75 -14.18 12.22
N ASP A 171 -17.48 -14.44 12.46
CA ASP A 171 -16.79 -15.62 11.93
C ASP A 171 -16.98 -16.81 12.89
N PRO A 172 -17.72 -17.87 12.48
CA PRO A 172 -18.00 -18.99 13.36
C PRO A 172 -16.79 -19.92 13.57
N VAL A 173 -15.77 -19.85 12.72
CA VAL A 173 -14.52 -20.63 12.84
C VAL A 173 -13.55 -19.94 13.77
N ASP A 174 -13.30 -18.64 13.53
CA ASP A 174 -12.41 -17.83 14.36
C ASP A 174 -13.10 -17.37 15.67
N ASN A 175 -14.44 -17.57 15.80
CA ASN A 175 -15.27 -17.15 16.94
C ASN A 175 -15.06 -15.66 17.33
N THR A 176 -15.08 -14.77 16.34
CA THR A 176 -14.85 -13.35 16.55
C THR A 176 -15.60 -12.50 15.53
N VAL A 177 -15.80 -11.24 15.87
CA VAL A 177 -16.33 -10.22 14.96
C VAL A 177 -15.25 -9.84 13.94
N LEU A 178 -15.67 -9.65 12.69
CA LEU A 178 -14.85 -9.08 11.62
C LEU A 178 -15.38 -7.70 11.20
N ALA A 179 -14.46 -6.77 10.91
CA ALA A 179 -14.83 -5.52 10.25
C ALA A 179 -15.34 -5.80 8.83
N ASN A 180 -16.12 -4.87 8.26
CA ASN A 180 -16.68 -5.05 6.91
C ASN A 180 -15.59 -5.30 5.85
N GLU A 181 -14.46 -4.64 5.99
CA GLU A 181 -13.28 -4.73 5.12
C GLU A 181 -12.57 -6.10 5.21
N GLN A 182 -12.88 -6.87 6.25
CA GLN A 182 -12.33 -8.21 6.49
C GLN A 182 -13.24 -9.34 5.96
N VAL A 183 -14.34 -8.98 5.30
CA VAL A 183 -15.27 -9.92 4.68
C VAL A 183 -15.12 -9.82 3.16
N VAL A 184 -14.75 -10.94 2.53
CA VAL A 184 -14.58 -11.06 1.06
C VAL A 184 -15.55 -12.12 0.57
N ASP A 185 -16.42 -11.76 -0.37
CA ASP A 185 -17.45 -12.66 -0.95
C ASP A 185 -18.31 -13.36 0.13
N GLY A 186 -18.70 -12.64 1.17
CA GLY A 186 -19.49 -13.15 2.30
C GLY A 186 -18.73 -14.13 3.20
N ARG A 187 -17.40 -14.20 3.07
CA ARG A 187 -16.53 -15.10 3.84
C ARG A 187 -15.49 -14.32 4.62
N GLY A 188 -15.11 -14.84 5.75
CA GLY A 188 -13.97 -14.31 6.50
C GLY A 188 -12.68 -14.39 5.65
N TRP A 189 -12.00 -13.28 5.49
CA TRP A 189 -10.79 -13.14 4.65
C TRP A 189 -9.65 -14.11 5.00
N ARG A 190 -9.65 -14.62 6.23
CA ARG A 190 -8.67 -15.56 6.75
C ARG A 190 -9.19 -16.99 6.86
N SER A 191 -10.31 -17.17 7.56
CA SER A 191 -10.90 -18.48 7.80
C SER A 191 -11.50 -19.10 6.55
N GLY A 192 -11.97 -18.27 5.59
CA GLY A 192 -12.78 -18.69 4.45
C GLY A 192 -14.18 -19.17 4.85
N ALA A 193 -14.56 -19.10 6.14
CA ALA A 193 -15.87 -19.47 6.62
C ALA A 193 -16.95 -18.50 6.15
N LEU A 194 -18.16 -18.98 5.89
CA LEU A 194 -19.30 -18.11 5.68
C LEU A 194 -19.58 -17.33 6.96
N ILE A 195 -19.75 -16.02 6.81
CA ILE A 195 -20.00 -15.11 7.92
C ILE A 195 -21.46 -15.20 8.35
N GLU A 196 -21.68 -15.21 9.65
CA GLU A 196 -22.98 -15.09 10.26
C GLU A 196 -23.22 -13.65 10.71
N GLN A 197 -24.48 -13.20 10.65
CA GLN A 197 -24.86 -11.94 11.27
C GLN A 197 -25.28 -12.16 12.72
N LYS A 198 -24.66 -11.45 13.66
CA LYS A 198 -25.04 -11.47 15.08
C LYS A 198 -25.26 -10.07 15.60
N LYS A 199 -26.25 -9.90 16.48
CA LYS A 199 -26.50 -8.63 17.15
C LYS A 199 -25.73 -8.60 18.46
N LEU A 200 -24.67 -7.78 18.53
CA LEU A 200 -23.77 -7.67 19.68
C LEU A 200 -23.54 -6.22 20.07
N SER A 201 -23.33 -5.97 21.35
CA SER A 201 -22.83 -4.68 21.83
C SER A 201 -21.34 -4.56 21.52
N GLN A 202 -20.96 -3.52 20.79
CA GLN A 202 -19.60 -3.31 20.28
C GLN A 202 -19.14 -1.88 20.54
N TRP A 203 -17.84 -1.69 20.63
CA TRP A 203 -17.19 -0.39 20.64
C TRP A 203 -16.90 0.06 19.20
N PHE A 204 -17.26 1.30 18.91
CA PHE A 204 -17.09 1.92 17.60
C PHE A 204 -16.24 3.18 17.71
N LEU A 205 -15.29 3.34 16.78
CA LEU A 205 -14.64 4.60 16.49
C LEU A 205 -15.43 5.34 15.41
N LYS A 206 -15.77 6.61 15.66
CA LYS A 206 -16.66 7.42 14.80
C LYS A 206 -15.91 8.00 13.59
N ILE A 207 -15.36 7.16 12.75
CA ILE A 207 -14.64 7.56 11.54
C ILE A 207 -15.52 8.35 10.58
N THR A 208 -16.84 8.13 10.59
CA THR A 208 -17.80 8.84 9.74
C THR A 208 -17.86 10.33 10.01
N GLN A 209 -17.55 10.78 11.22
CA GLN A 209 -17.47 12.21 11.55
C GLN A 209 -16.37 12.93 10.76
N PHE A 210 -15.34 12.19 10.35
CA PHE A 210 -14.22 12.69 9.57
C PHE A 210 -14.36 12.45 8.07
N ALA A 211 -15.46 11.86 7.61
CA ALA A 211 -15.65 11.53 6.18
C ALA A 211 -15.41 12.73 5.23
N PRO A 212 -15.91 13.95 5.50
CA PRO A 212 -15.60 15.12 4.69
C PRO A 212 -14.10 15.43 4.65
N GLN A 213 -13.47 15.50 5.81
CA GLN A 213 -12.03 15.82 5.93
C GLN A 213 -11.14 14.71 5.31
N LEU A 214 -11.52 13.43 5.44
CA LEU A 214 -10.83 12.32 4.82
C LEU A 214 -10.93 12.37 3.29
N LEU A 215 -12.08 12.77 2.76
CA LEU A 215 -12.27 12.93 1.32
C LEU A 215 -11.50 14.13 0.78
N ASP A 216 -11.67 15.30 1.38
CA ASP A 216 -11.02 16.55 0.95
C ASP A 216 -9.50 16.45 1.03
N GLY A 217 -8.98 15.80 2.07
CA GLY A 217 -7.56 15.54 2.27
C GLY A 217 -6.90 14.74 1.16
N LEU A 218 -7.64 13.91 0.39
CA LEU A 218 -7.08 13.18 -0.75
C LEU A 218 -6.49 14.10 -1.82
N SER A 219 -7.01 15.31 -1.95
CA SER A 219 -6.50 16.31 -2.91
C SER A 219 -5.10 16.81 -2.56
N THR A 220 -4.70 16.77 -1.28
CA THR A 220 -3.38 17.20 -0.79
C THR A 220 -2.32 16.09 -0.93
N LEU A 221 -2.73 14.84 -1.09
CA LEU A 221 -1.86 13.67 -1.16
C LEU A 221 -1.31 13.44 -2.59
N SER A 222 -0.70 14.47 -3.17
CA SER A 222 -0.20 14.44 -4.56
C SER A 222 0.91 13.40 -4.80
N ARG A 223 1.64 12.98 -3.75
CA ARG A 223 2.69 11.96 -3.80
C ARG A 223 2.20 10.55 -3.47
N TRP A 224 0.88 10.36 -3.44
CA TRP A 224 0.26 9.04 -3.31
C TRP A 224 -0.12 8.49 -4.69
N PRO A 225 -0.04 7.15 -4.91
CA PRO A 225 -0.53 6.54 -6.14
C PRO A 225 -2.01 6.89 -6.38
N GLU A 226 -2.35 7.30 -7.60
CA GLU A 226 -3.72 7.66 -7.98
C GLU A 226 -4.71 6.53 -7.68
N ARG A 227 -4.30 5.29 -7.94
CA ARG A 227 -5.12 4.09 -7.65
C ARG A 227 -5.53 4.02 -6.18
N VAL A 228 -4.62 4.30 -5.23
CA VAL A 228 -4.93 4.28 -3.80
C VAL A 228 -5.91 5.40 -3.44
N ARG A 229 -5.70 6.62 -3.96
CA ARG A 229 -6.61 7.75 -3.74
C ARG A 229 -8.02 7.44 -4.25
N THR A 230 -8.14 6.90 -5.46
CA THR A 230 -9.41 6.49 -6.05
C THR A 230 -10.10 5.37 -5.25
N MET A 231 -9.33 4.39 -4.72
CA MET A 231 -9.90 3.35 -3.85
C MET A 231 -10.49 3.97 -2.57
N GLN A 232 -9.78 4.88 -1.92
CA GLN A 232 -10.28 5.57 -0.72
C GLN A 232 -11.48 6.47 -1.02
N GLU A 233 -11.44 7.25 -2.09
CA GLU A 233 -12.55 8.10 -2.52
C GLU A 233 -13.84 7.29 -2.70
N ARG A 234 -13.74 6.17 -3.43
CA ARG A 234 -14.89 5.27 -3.66
C ARG A 234 -15.37 4.60 -2.37
N TRP A 235 -14.45 4.26 -1.47
CA TRP A 235 -14.80 3.64 -0.18
C TRP A 235 -15.48 4.62 0.76
N ILE A 236 -14.99 5.86 0.87
CA ILE A 236 -15.62 6.94 1.63
C ILE A 236 -17.00 7.25 1.04
N GLY A 237 -17.11 7.29 -0.29
CA GLY A 237 -18.36 7.25 -1.02
C GLY A 237 -19.32 8.37 -0.64
N ARG A 238 -18.94 9.62 -0.96
CA ARG A 238 -19.84 10.77 -0.82
C ARG A 238 -20.94 10.72 -1.86
N SER A 239 -22.19 10.71 -1.42
CA SER A 239 -23.36 10.78 -2.29
C SER A 239 -24.29 11.90 -1.87
N GLU A 240 -24.67 12.75 -2.81
CA GLU A 240 -25.66 13.80 -2.62
C GLU A 240 -27.02 13.29 -3.08
N GLY A 241 -28.03 13.55 -2.26
CA GLY A 241 -29.39 13.10 -2.56
C GLY A 241 -30.43 13.77 -1.69
N ALA A 242 -31.55 13.13 -1.57
CA ALA A 242 -32.65 13.57 -0.71
C ALA A 242 -33.17 12.46 0.21
N LYS A 243 -33.51 12.80 1.45
CA LYS A 243 -34.42 12.03 2.26
C LYS A 243 -35.81 12.43 1.92
N VAL A 244 -36.67 11.45 1.64
CA VAL A 244 -38.07 11.66 1.23
C VAL A 244 -38.97 10.81 2.10
N ARG A 245 -40.00 11.39 2.65
CA ARG A 245 -41.02 10.69 3.43
C ARG A 245 -42.22 10.32 2.56
N PHE A 246 -42.50 9.01 2.49
CA PHE A 246 -43.62 8.45 1.76
C PHE A 246 -44.71 8.06 2.78
N GLY A 247 -45.83 8.78 2.79
CA GLY A 247 -46.96 8.46 3.69
C GLY A 247 -47.59 7.11 3.37
N LEU A 248 -47.96 6.32 4.39
CA LEU A 248 -48.73 5.09 4.20
C LEU A 248 -50.12 5.46 3.65
N HIS A 249 -50.54 4.76 2.60
CA HIS A 249 -51.81 4.96 1.95
C HIS A 249 -52.81 3.84 2.30
N GLU A 250 -53.88 4.18 2.98
CA GLU A 250 -54.98 3.25 3.36
C GLU A 250 -54.49 1.88 3.86
N PRO A 251 -53.78 1.81 5.00
CA PRO A 251 -53.32 0.53 5.53
C PRO A 251 -54.52 -0.41 5.80
N PRO A 252 -54.37 -1.73 5.66
CA PRO A 252 -55.42 -2.70 5.90
C PRO A 252 -56.05 -2.53 7.29
N ALA A 253 -57.38 -2.72 7.38
CA ALA A 253 -58.10 -2.62 8.65
C ALA A 253 -57.51 -3.56 9.69
N GLY A 254 -57.10 -3.01 10.83
CA GLY A 254 -56.49 -3.77 11.93
C GLY A 254 -54.92 -3.89 11.83
N PHE A 255 -54.30 -3.25 10.86
CA PHE A 255 -52.84 -3.12 10.84
C PHE A 255 -52.41 -2.05 11.84
N ASP A 256 -51.88 -2.49 12.99
CA ASP A 256 -51.39 -1.60 14.03
C ASP A 256 -49.97 -1.18 13.74
N THR A 257 -49.80 0.10 13.37
CA THR A 257 -48.46 0.67 13.18
C THR A 257 -48.41 2.07 13.75
N ASP A 258 -47.39 2.36 14.52
CA ASP A 258 -47.05 3.71 14.97
C ASP A 258 -46.35 4.50 13.85
N LEU A 259 -46.08 3.87 12.70
CA LEU A 259 -45.41 4.47 11.55
C LEU A 259 -46.49 4.98 10.59
N ASP A 260 -46.50 6.27 10.35
CA ASP A 260 -47.39 6.94 9.38
C ASP A 260 -46.72 7.07 8.00
N SER A 261 -45.42 6.88 7.91
CA SER A 261 -44.63 7.09 6.73
C SER A 261 -43.36 6.21 6.70
N VAL A 262 -42.82 6.04 5.52
CA VAL A 262 -41.50 5.40 5.29
C VAL A 262 -40.53 6.45 4.76
N GLU A 263 -39.38 6.65 5.44
CA GLU A 263 -38.34 7.54 4.98
C GLU A 263 -37.41 6.81 4.04
N VAL A 264 -37.15 7.38 2.85
CA VAL A 264 -36.27 6.85 1.81
C VAL A 264 -35.14 7.82 1.55
N PHE A 265 -33.88 7.32 1.48
CA PHE A 265 -32.79 8.09 0.90
C PHE A 265 -32.63 7.73 -0.58
N THR A 266 -32.50 8.75 -1.42
CA THR A 266 -32.24 8.57 -2.86
C THR A 266 -31.20 9.55 -3.39
N THR A 267 -30.33 9.10 -4.26
CA THR A 267 -29.41 9.94 -5.05
C THR A 267 -30.04 10.45 -6.34
N ARG A 268 -31.28 9.98 -6.66
CA ARG A 268 -32.00 10.28 -7.89
C ARG A 268 -33.41 10.83 -7.60
N PRO A 269 -33.53 11.92 -6.82
CA PRO A 269 -34.84 12.53 -6.59
C PRO A 269 -35.50 13.07 -7.88
N ASP A 270 -34.74 13.29 -8.94
CA ASP A 270 -35.21 13.64 -10.29
C ASP A 270 -36.11 12.56 -10.91
N THR A 271 -35.94 11.29 -10.51
CA THR A 271 -36.67 10.14 -11.07
C THR A 271 -37.90 9.73 -10.29
N LEU A 272 -38.32 10.47 -9.29
CA LEU A 272 -39.49 10.15 -8.46
C LEU A 272 -40.76 9.85 -9.28
N PHE A 273 -41.02 10.60 -10.38
CA PHE A 273 -42.14 10.35 -11.29
C PHE A 273 -42.08 9.00 -12.04
N GLY A 274 -40.93 8.34 -12.05
CA GLY A 274 -40.71 7.00 -12.61
C GLY A 274 -40.86 5.89 -11.58
N MET A 275 -41.30 6.21 -10.35
CA MET A 275 -41.49 5.24 -9.27
C MET A 275 -42.46 4.12 -9.66
N SER A 276 -42.12 2.88 -9.32
CA SER A 276 -42.94 1.69 -9.56
C SER A 276 -43.31 1.00 -8.27
N PHE A 277 -42.42 1.00 -7.30
CA PHE A 277 -42.58 0.35 -5.99
C PHE A 277 -41.70 1.03 -4.93
N LEU A 278 -41.94 0.71 -3.67
CA LEU A 278 -41.04 1.01 -2.55
C LEU A 278 -40.58 -0.32 -1.99
N ALA A 279 -39.27 -0.47 -1.78
CA ALA A 279 -38.68 -1.66 -1.18
C ALA A 279 -38.03 -1.33 0.16
N ILE A 280 -38.24 -2.18 1.16
CA ILE A 280 -37.69 -2.08 2.51
C ILE A 280 -36.76 -3.27 2.80
N ALA A 281 -35.79 -3.06 3.66
CA ALA A 281 -34.88 -4.09 4.16
C ALA A 281 -35.64 -5.12 5.03
N ALA A 282 -35.15 -6.34 5.09
CA ALA A 282 -35.69 -7.39 5.96
C ALA A 282 -35.71 -6.97 7.46
N ASP A 283 -34.72 -6.15 7.88
CA ASP A 283 -34.58 -5.62 9.24
C ASP A 283 -35.29 -4.29 9.47
N HIS A 284 -36.02 -3.77 8.49
CA HIS A 284 -36.77 -2.53 8.65
C HIS A 284 -37.90 -2.70 9.68
N PRO A 285 -38.16 -1.72 10.57
CA PRO A 285 -39.24 -1.81 11.59
C PRO A 285 -40.59 -2.18 11.01
N LEU A 286 -40.93 -1.66 9.82
CA LEU A 286 -42.19 -2.00 9.13
C LEU A 286 -42.22 -3.47 8.68
N ALA A 287 -41.08 -4.06 8.25
CA ALA A 287 -41.00 -5.47 7.90
C ALA A 287 -41.28 -6.38 9.11
N ALA A 288 -40.76 -6.03 10.29
CA ALA A 288 -41.04 -6.75 11.53
C ALA A 288 -42.53 -6.72 11.90
N LYS A 289 -43.20 -5.57 11.71
CA LYS A 289 -44.66 -5.43 11.95
C LYS A 289 -45.48 -6.26 10.96
N VAL A 290 -45.10 -6.28 9.68
CA VAL A 290 -45.74 -7.16 8.69
C VAL A 290 -45.55 -8.62 9.04
N ALA A 291 -44.37 -9.01 9.45
CA ALA A 291 -44.00 -10.39 9.79
C ALA A 291 -44.72 -10.90 11.06
N ALA A 292 -45.08 -10.02 12.00
CA ALA A 292 -45.73 -10.40 13.25
C ALA A 292 -46.98 -11.28 13.06
N ASN A 293 -47.73 -11.05 11.97
CA ASN A 293 -48.97 -11.77 11.67
C ASN A 293 -48.96 -12.46 10.29
N ASN A 294 -47.80 -12.57 9.64
CA ASN A 294 -47.67 -13.14 8.30
C ASN A 294 -46.50 -14.15 8.20
N PRO A 295 -46.82 -15.48 8.24
CA PRO A 295 -45.77 -16.51 8.14
C PRO A 295 -44.91 -16.45 6.88
N GLY A 296 -45.48 -16.04 5.73
CA GLY A 296 -44.74 -15.89 4.49
C GLY A 296 -43.68 -14.75 4.56
N ALA A 297 -44.05 -13.65 5.22
CA ALA A 297 -43.09 -12.58 5.49
C ALA A 297 -41.95 -13.04 6.43
N GLN A 298 -42.30 -13.83 7.47
CA GLN A 298 -41.29 -14.42 8.40
C GLN A 298 -40.31 -15.32 7.66
N GLU A 299 -40.79 -16.19 6.79
CA GLU A 299 -39.96 -17.11 5.99
C GLU A 299 -39.05 -16.33 5.04
N PHE A 300 -39.55 -15.30 4.35
CA PHE A 300 -38.80 -14.49 3.43
C PHE A 300 -37.71 -13.66 4.14
N ILE A 301 -38.03 -13.09 5.31
CA ILE A 301 -37.03 -12.40 6.14
C ILE A 301 -35.91 -13.36 6.58
N ALA A 302 -36.26 -14.57 7.00
CA ALA A 302 -35.26 -15.59 7.37
C ALA A 302 -34.43 -16.03 6.18
N GLU A 303 -34.97 -16.03 4.96
CA GLU A 303 -34.20 -16.25 3.73
C GLU A 303 -33.23 -15.11 3.47
N CYS A 304 -33.64 -13.85 3.57
CA CYS A 304 -32.78 -12.68 3.41
C CYS A 304 -31.57 -12.74 4.35
N HIS A 305 -31.77 -13.10 5.61
CA HIS A 305 -30.70 -13.24 6.60
C HIS A 305 -29.70 -14.35 6.25
N ARG A 306 -30.11 -15.39 5.50
CA ARG A 306 -29.22 -16.47 5.05
C ARG A 306 -28.38 -16.11 3.81
N LEU A 307 -28.84 -15.17 2.98
CA LEU A 307 -28.15 -14.80 1.73
C LEU A 307 -26.87 -13.97 1.93
N GLY A 308 -26.63 -13.48 3.15
CA GLY A 308 -25.48 -12.64 3.47
C GLY A 308 -25.71 -11.17 3.07
N THR A 309 -24.90 -10.29 3.62
CA THR A 309 -25.02 -8.82 3.45
C THR A 309 -23.88 -8.21 2.66
N SER A 310 -23.01 -9.01 2.00
CA SER A 310 -21.97 -8.44 1.13
C SER A 310 -22.62 -7.82 -0.11
N GLU A 311 -22.17 -6.63 -0.49
CA GLU A 311 -22.66 -5.90 -1.66
C GLU A 311 -22.56 -6.74 -2.94
N GLU A 312 -21.47 -7.48 -3.10
CA GLU A 312 -21.23 -8.36 -4.26
C GLU A 312 -22.18 -9.58 -4.30
N ALA A 313 -22.47 -10.18 -3.15
CA ALA A 313 -23.46 -11.26 -3.05
C ALA A 313 -24.87 -10.75 -3.37
N ILE A 314 -25.19 -9.51 -2.96
CA ILE A 314 -26.47 -8.85 -3.26
C ILE A 314 -26.53 -8.43 -4.74
N GLU A 315 -25.45 -7.92 -5.34
CA GLU A 315 -25.43 -7.56 -6.75
C GLU A 315 -25.60 -8.77 -7.67
N THR A 316 -25.01 -9.90 -7.35
CA THR A 316 -25.03 -11.12 -8.16
C THR A 316 -26.25 -12.01 -7.91
N ALA A 317 -26.88 -11.88 -6.72
CA ALA A 317 -28.07 -12.67 -6.39
C ALA A 317 -29.29 -12.27 -7.24
N GLU A 318 -30.14 -13.27 -7.52
CA GLU A 318 -31.47 -13.02 -8.11
C GLU A 318 -32.28 -12.07 -7.23
N LYS A 319 -32.84 -11.00 -7.82
CA LYS A 319 -33.63 -10.00 -7.08
C LYS A 319 -34.99 -10.60 -6.71
N ARG A 320 -35.24 -10.70 -5.40
CA ARG A 320 -36.46 -11.29 -4.84
C ARG A 320 -37.12 -10.37 -3.82
N GLY A 321 -38.44 -10.44 -3.71
CA GLY A 321 -39.19 -9.66 -2.75
C GLY A 321 -40.45 -10.35 -2.31
N PHE A 322 -40.98 -9.90 -1.17
CA PHE A 322 -42.27 -10.28 -0.60
C PHE A 322 -43.20 -9.05 -0.61
N ASP A 323 -44.33 -9.13 -1.27
CA ASP A 323 -45.37 -8.06 -1.25
C ASP A 323 -46.01 -7.98 0.13
N THR A 324 -45.88 -6.85 0.80
CA THR A 324 -46.42 -6.63 2.15
C THR A 324 -47.94 -6.42 2.17
N GLY A 325 -48.51 -6.14 1.01
CA GLY A 325 -49.90 -5.66 0.88
C GLY A 325 -50.11 -4.19 1.31
N LEU A 326 -49.06 -3.53 1.79
CA LEU A 326 -49.08 -2.11 2.12
C LEU A 326 -48.81 -1.25 0.88
N ARG A 327 -49.23 -0.02 0.90
CA ARG A 327 -49.00 0.98 -0.16
C ARG A 327 -48.55 2.31 0.44
N VAL A 328 -47.78 3.05 -0.33
CA VAL A 328 -47.34 4.42 -0.01
C VAL A 328 -47.86 5.41 -1.07
N ALA A 329 -48.19 6.64 -0.63
CA ALA A 329 -48.56 7.72 -1.53
C ALA A 329 -47.32 8.30 -2.22
N HIS A 330 -47.44 8.68 -3.50
CA HIS A 330 -46.39 9.39 -4.21
C HIS A 330 -46.23 10.81 -3.63
N PRO A 331 -44.99 11.30 -3.37
CA PRO A 331 -44.79 12.60 -2.70
C PRO A 331 -45.33 13.80 -3.47
N PHE A 332 -45.30 13.75 -4.84
CA PHE A 332 -45.82 14.83 -5.69
C PHE A 332 -47.19 14.55 -6.32
N LEU A 333 -47.68 13.31 -6.23
CA LEU A 333 -48.95 12.87 -6.82
C LEU A 333 -49.76 12.09 -5.76
N PRO A 334 -50.35 12.74 -4.75
CA PRO A 334 -50.92 12.08 -3.58
C PRO A 334 -52.08 11.12 -3.90
N ASP A 335 -52.76 11.29 -5.06
CA ASP A 335 -53.77 10.37 -5.54
C ASP A 335 -53.23 9.06 -6.14
N GLN A 336 -51.90 8.93 -6.29
CA GLN A 336 -51.23 7.73 -6.75
C GLN A 336 -50.53 7.01 -5.59
N SER A 337 -50.71 5.71 -5.55
CA SER A 337 -50.08 4.87 -4.52
C SER A 337 -49.30 3.70 -5.13
N PHE A 338 -48.21 3.30 -4.46
CA PHE A 338 -47.29 2.28 -4.93
C PHE A 338 -47.13 1.19 -3.87
N PRO A 339 -46.93 -0.10 -4.29
CA PRO A 339 -46.80 -1.21 -3.36
C PRO A 339 -45.49 -1.14 -2.58
N VAL A 340 -45.52 -1.61 -1.32
CA VAL A 340 -44.35 -1.77 -0.46
C VAL A 340 -43.93 -3.24 -0.45
N TRP A 341 -42.65 -3.49 -0.74
CA TRP A 341 -42.06 -4.83 -0.80
C TRP A 341 -40.98 -4.98 0.26
N ILE A 342 -40.89 -6.14 0.92
CA ILE A 342 -39.65 -6.54 1.60
C ILE A 342 -38.76 -7.12 0.52
N ALA A 343 -37.49 -6.63 0.35
CA ALA A 343 -36.62 -7.06 -0.75
C ALA A 343 -35.26 -7.49 -0.26
N ASN A 344 -34.68 -8.54 -0.90
CA ASN A 344 -33.39 -9.11 -0.51
C ASN A 344 -32.18 -8.26 -0.94
N PHE A 345 -32.40 -7.17 -1.65
CA PHE A 345 -31.35 -6.26 -2.14
C PHE A 345 -31.34 -4.90 -1.44
N VAL A 346 -32.16 -4.71 -0.42
CA VAL A 346 -32.18 -3.49 0.41
C VAL A 346 -31.55 -3.80 1.75
N LEU A 347 -30.56 -2.98 2.13
CA LEU A 347 -29.84 -3.11 3.41
C LEU A 347 -30.27 -2.03 4.38
N MET A 348 -30.44 -2.40 5.67
CA MET A 348 -30.76 -1.46 6.74
C MET A 348 -29.67 -0.44 7.01
N ASP A 349 -28.41 -0.83 6.81
CA ASP A 349 -27.25 -0.01 7.08
C ASP A 349 -26.90 1.01 5.99
N TYR A 350 -27.63 1.03 4.87
CA TYR A 350 -27.45 2.02 3.82
C TYR A 350 -28.66 2.93 3.71
N GLY A 351 -28.46 4.20 3.98
CA GLY A 351 -29.54 5.20 3.98
C GLY A 351 -30.51 5.01 5.16
N THR A 352 -31.77 4.70 4.84
CA THR A 352 -32.85 4.54 5.81
C THR A 352 -33.37 3.10 5.89
N GLY A 353 -32.70 2.16 5.20
CA GLY A 353 -33.23 0.80 5.02
C GLY A 353 -34.44 0.71 4.10
N ALA A 354 -34.71 1.74 3.30
CA ALA A 354 -35.74 1.77 2.31
C ALA A 354 -35.30 2.49 1.03
N VAL A 355 -35.76 2.03 -0.11
CA VAL A 355 -35.52 2.62 -1.45
C VAL A 355 -36.81 2.69 -2.24
N PHE A 356 -37.00 3.70 -3.08
CA PHE A 356 -38.03 3.64 -4.11
C PHE A 356 -37.42 3.07 -5.40
N GLY A 357 -38.16 2.21 -6.09
CA GLY A 357 -37.75 1.59 -7.34
C GLY A 357 -38.14 2.42 -8.55
N CYS A 358 -37.13 2.73 -9.39
CA CYS A 358 -37.32 3.43 -10.69
C CYS A 358 -36.81 2.58 -11.83
N PRO A 359 -37.60 1.65 -12.39
CA PRO A 359 -37.18 0.67 -13.39
C PRO A 359 -36.63 1.25 -14.68
N CYS A 360 -37.01 2.48 -15.06
CA CYS A 360 -36.50 3.09 -16.28
C CYS A 360 -35.07 3.63 -16.14
N GLY A 361 -34.57 3.81 -14.92
CA GLY A 361 -33.28 4.41 -14.62
C GLY A 361 -32.32 3.58 -13.77
N ASP A 362 -32.66 2.32 -13.43
CA ASP A 362 -31.83 1.40 -12.60
C ASP A 362 -32.06 -0.04 -13.03
N GLN A 363 -31.00 -0.78 -13.34
CA GLN A 363 -31.08 -2.17 -13.84
C GLN A 363 -31.67 -3.13 -12.80
N ARG A 364 -31.30 -2.97 -11.54
CA ARG A 364 -31.82 -3.79 -10.42
C ARG A 364 -33.34 -3.61 -10.28
N ASP A 365 -33.81 -2.38 -10.31
CA ASP A 365 -35.23 -2.04 -10.20
C ASP A 365 -36.00 -2.52 -11.44
N PHE A 366 -35.36 -2.46 -12.61
CA PHE A 366 -35.94 -2.96 -13.87
C PHE A 366 -36.15 -4.47 -13.83
N ASP A 367 -35.14 -5.25 -13.41
CA ASP A 367 -35.22 -6.71 -13.29
C ASP A 367 -36.29 -7.11 -12.29
N PHE A 368 -36.37 -6.41 -11.15
CA PHE A 368 -37.38 -6.63 -10.15
C PHE A 368 -38.80 -6.34 -10.66
N ALA A 369 -39.01 -5.19 -11.28
CA ALA A 369 -40.30 -4.81 -11.81
C ALA A 369 -40.79 -5.79 -12.91
N ARG A 370 -39.92 -6.21 -13.79
CA ARG A 370 -40.21 -7.25 -14.80
C ARG A 370 -40.58 -8.59 -14.19
N LYS A 371 -39.84 -9.04 -13.19
CA LYS A 371 -40.12 -10.31 -12.51
C LYS A 371 -41.53 -10.33 -11.86
N TYR A 372 -41.90 -9.21 -11.25
CA TYR A 372 -43.18 -9.14 -10.53
C TYR A 372 -44.30 -8.43 -11.34
N ASN A 373 -44.06 -8.17 -12.63
CA ASN A 373 -45.00 -7.49 -13.54
C ASN A 373 -45.51 -6.15 -13.01
N LEU A 374 -44.62 -5.36 -12.37
CA LEU A 374 -44.96 -4.04 -11.86
C LEU A 374 -44.94 -2.99 -13.00
N PRO A 375 -45.92 -2.11 -13.10
CA PRO A 375 -45.96 -1.06 -14.08
C PRO A 375 -44.92 0.01 -13.76
N PHE A 376 -44.30 0.64 -14.77
CA PHE A 376 -43.41 1.77 -14.59
C PHE A 376 -43.47 2.75 -15.76
N ALA A 377 -43.14 4.00 -15.51
CA ALA A 377 -43.03 5.06 -16.50
C ALA A 377 -41.56 5.34 -16.89
N THR A 378 -41.35 5.67 -18.17
CA THR A 378 -40.04 6.17 -18.61
C THR A 378 -40.02 7.69 -18.42
N VAL A 379 -39.03 8.19 -17.66
CA VAL A 379 -38.91 9.59 -17.22
C VAL A 379 -37.61 10.28 -17.63
N ILE A 380 -36.62 9.53 -18.18
CA ILE A 380 -35.37 10.08 -18.63
C ILE A 380 -35.23 9.86 -20.13
N LEU A 381 -35.03 10.93 -20.88
CA LEU A 381 -34.81 10.93 -22.31
C LEU A 381 -33.31 11.03 -22.60
N PRO A 382 -32.70 10.01 -23.25
CA PRO A 382 -31.30 10.06 -23.66
C PRO A 382 -31.03 11.18 -24.66
N PRO A 383 -29.84 11.75 -24.73
CA PRO A 383 -29.45 12.71 -25.75
C PRO A 383 -29.67 12.17 -27.18
N GLY A 384 -30.43 12.91 -28.00
CA GLY A 384 -30.68 12.55 -29.38
C GLY A 384 -31.94 11.69 -29.63
N GLU A 385 -32.64 11.29 -28.59
CA GLU A 385 -33.92 10.57 -28.67
C GLU A 385 -35.09 11.53 -28.62
N GLU A 386 -36.26 11.13 -29.18
CA GLU A 386 -37.48 11.88 -29.17
C GLU A 386 -38.46 11.39 -28.09
N ALA A 387 -38.98 12.27 -27.25
CA ALA A 387 -39.89 11.94 -26.17
C ALA A 387 -41.17 11.23 -26.62
N ALA A 388 -41.62 11.47 -27.83
CA ALA A 388 -42.86 10.87 -28.38
C ALA A 388 -42.69 9.37 -28.72
N THR A 389 -41.48 8.90 -28.93
CA THR A 389 -41.17 7.53 -29.39
C THR A 389 -40.32 6.74 -28.44
N PHE A 390 -39.60 7.40 -27.53
CA PHE A 390 -38.70 6.74 -26.60
C PHE A 390 -39.48 6.11 -25.44
N THR A 391 -39.23 4.82 -25.22
CA THR A 391 -39.72 4.09 -24.03
C THR A 391 -38.69 3.00 -23.63
N THR A 392 -38.60 2.75 -22.35
CA THR A 392 -37.75 1.69 -21.80
C THR A 392 -38.34 0.33 -22.09
N THR A 393 -37.70 -0.50 -22.92
CA THR A 393 -38.17 -1.83 -23.33
C THR A 393 -37.33 -2.98 -22.78
N ASP A 394 -36.04 -3.05 -23.11
CA ASP A 394 -35.18 -4.17 -22.85
C ASP A 394 -34.15 -3.95 -21.73
N LYS A 395 -33.77 -2.69 -21.52
CA LYS A 395 -32.83 -2.27 -20.47
C LYS A 395 -33.12 -0.80 -20.06
N PRO A 396 -32.84 -0.44 -18.80
CA PRO A 396 -32.97 0.94 -18.34
C PRO A 396 -31.90 1.85 -18.98
N TYR A 397 -32.15 3.17 -18.89
CA TYR A 397 -31.16 4.17 -19.21
C TYR A 397 -30.65 4.84 -17.93
N GLU A 398 -29.43 4.53 -17.52
CA GLU A 398 -28.81 4.99 -16.26
C GLU A 398 -28.02 6.31 -16.44
N GLY A 399 -27.95 6.84 -17.67
CA GLY A 399 -27.19 8.03 -18.01
C GLY A 399 -27.87 9.35 -17.62
N GLN A 400 -27.18 10.44 -17.89
CA GLN A 400 -27.75 11.79 -17.83
C GLN A 400 -28.61 12.06 -19.07
N GLY A 401 -29.72 12.80 -18.90
CA GLY A 401 -30.66 13.11 -19.97
C GLY A 401 -31.57 14.26 -19.61
N THR A 402 -32.62 14.44 -20.42
CA THR A 402 -33.66 15.42 -20.15
C THR A 402 -34.85 14.70 -19.55
N LEU A 403 -35.45 15.26 -18.48
CA LEU A 403 -36.64 14.70 -17.86
C LEU A 403 -37.87 14.93 -18.72
N PHE A 404 -38.76 13.92 -18.81
CA PHE A 404 -40.07 13.98 -19.45
C PHE A 404 -41.07 13.04 -18.73
N ASN A 405 -42.36 13.20 -18.91
CA ASN A 405 -43.37 12.51 -18.11
C ASN A 405 -43.17 12.72 -16.58
N SER A 406 -42.57 13.82 -16.20
CA SER A 406 -42.15 14.13 -14.82
C SER A 406 -42.74 15.46 -14.32
N GLY A 407 -43.85 15.90 -14.90
CA GLY A 407 -44.60 17.08 -14.47
C GLY A 407 -43.74 18.35 -14.45
N PHE A 408 -43.53 18.94 -13.27
CA PHE A 408 -42.74 20.17 -13.14
C PHE A 408 -41.23 20.02 -13.46
N LEU A 409 -40.75 18.80 -13.60
CA LEU A 409 -39.35 18.53 -13.99
C LEU A 409 -39.19 18.37 -15.50
N ASP A 410 -40.29 18.36 -16.29
CA ASP A 410 -40.20 18.17 -17.74
C ASP A 410 -39.35 19.25 -18.42
N GLY A 411 -38.43 18.80 -19.28
CA GLY A 411 -37.51 19.66 -20.00
C GLY A 411 -36.26 20.07 -19.24
N LEU A 412 -36.12 19.74 -17.96
CA LEU A 412 -34.90 19.96 -17.19
C LEU A 412 -33.88 18.86 -17.49
N ASP A 413 -32.59 19.21 -17.46
CA ASP A 413 -31.52 18.21 -17.37
C ASP A 413 -31.50 17.54 -15.99
N THR A 414 -30.85 16.40 -15.89
CA THR A 414 -30.80 15.58 -14.65
C THR A 414 -30.33 16.38 -13.42
N ASP A 415 -29.34 17.26 -13.56
CA ASP A 415 -28.78 17.98 -12.40
C ASP A 415 -29.66 19.14 -11.96
N ALA A 416 -30.27 19.85 -12.91
CA ALA A 416 -31.30 20.87 -12.62
C ALA A 416 -32.55 20.23 -12.01
N ALA A 417 -33.00 19.10 -12.54
CA ALA A 417 -34.15 18.36 -12.02
C ALA A 417 -33.94 17.85 -10.58
N LYS A 418 -32.73 17.37 -10.22
CA LYS A 418 -32.40 16.99 -8.82
C LYS A 418 -32.57 18.18 -7.87
N LYS A 419 -32.02 19.33 -8.22
CA LYS A 419 -32.12 20.55 -7.41
C LYS A 419 -33.57 21.01 -7.23
N GLU A 420 -34.33 21.02 -8.30
CA GLU A 420 -35.75 21.41 -8.28
C GLU A 420 -36.59 20.42 -7.47
N ALA A 421 -36.38 19.11 -7.63
CA ALA A 421 -37.06 18.08 -6.83
C ALA A 421 -36.78 18.24 -5.33
N ILE A 422 -35.52 18.45 -4.95
CA ILE A 422 -35.10 18.68 -3.54
C ILE A 422 -35.78 19.94 -3.00
N SER A 423 -35.73 21.07 -3.73
CA SER A 423 -36.33 22.33 -3.33
C SER A 423 -37.84 22.19 -3.08
N ARG A 424 -38.55 21.45 -3.93
CA ARG A 424 -39.98 21.17 -3.78
C ARG A 424 -40.28 20.28 -2.57
N LEU A 425 -39.51 19.22 -2.35
CA LEU A 425 -39.64 18.33 -1.20
C LEU A 425 -39.43 19.08 0.13
N GLU A 426 -38.45 20.00 0.17
CA GLU A 426 -38.19 20.89 1.32
C GLU A 426 -39.33 21.88 1.53
N GLY A 427 -39.82 22.53 0.44
CA GLY A 427 -40.95 23.46 0.49
C GLY A 427 -42.26 22.82 0.96
N MET A 428 -42.44 21.53 0.69
CA MET A 428 -43.60 20.76 1.16
C MET A 428 -43.40 20.17 2.56
N GLY A 429 -42.20 20.23 3.12
CA GLY A 429 -41.87 19.65 4.43
C GLY A 429 -41.88 18.11 4.47
N ILE A 430 -41.80 17.45 3.31
CA ILE A 430 -41.82 15.99 3.18
C ILE A 430 -40.44 15.37 2.80
N GLY A 431 -39.41 16.19 2.65
CA GLY A 431 -38.07 15.74 2.41
C GLY A 431 -37.04 16.84 2.61
N GLN A 432 -35.79 16.50 2.50
CA GLN A 432 -34.63 17.42 2.60
C GLN A 432 -33.44 16.92 1.80
N GLY A 433 -32.66 17.84 1.24
CA GLY A 433 -31.38 17.53 0.64
C GLY A 433 -30.39 17.09 1.71
N VAL A 434 -29.69 15.98 1.49
CA VAL A 434 -28.69 15.44 2.42
C VAL A 434 -27.49 14.89 1.68
N VAL A 435 -26.34 14.95 2.35
CA VAL A 435 -25.13 14.22 1.94
C VAL A 435 -25.07 12.95 2.75
N ASN A 436 -25.00 11.83 2.09
CA ASN A 436 -24.82 10.53 2.70
C ASN A 436 -23.43 9.99 2.41
N TRP A 437 -22.90 9.18 3.30
CA TRP A 437 -21.59 8.58 3.22
C TRP A 437 -21.71 7.06 3.21
N ARG A 438 -20.95 6.41 2.32
CA ARG A 438 -20.86 4.95 2.30
C ARG A 438 -19.99 4.42 3.44
N LEU A 439 -18.99 5.22 3.86
CA LEU A 439 -18.15 4.93 5.01
C LEU A 439 -19.00 4.69 6.25
N ARG A 440 -18.67 3.67 7.02
CA ARG A 440 -19.34 3.32 8.29
C ARG A 440 -18.37 3.45 9.44
N ASP A 441 -18.91 3.64 10.66
CA ASP A 441 -18.09 3.66 11.86
C ASP A 441 -17.34 2.35 12.05
N TRP A 442 -16.12 2.45 12.52
CA TRP A 442 -15.22 1.33 12.67
C TRP A 442 -15.47 0.58 13.98
N GLY A 443 -16.03 -0.62 13.90
CA GLY A 443 -16.21 -1.53 15.03
C GLY A 443 -14.91 -2.18 15.43
N ILE A 444 -14.42 -1.89 16.64
CA ILE A 444 -13.10 -2.30 17.09
C ILE A 444 -13.09 -3.46 18.10
N SER A 445 -14.24 -3.91 18.60
CA SER A 445 -14.32 -5.01 19.56
C SER A 445 -14.01 -6.36 18.92
N ARG A 446 -13.11 -7.14 19.55
CA ARG A 446 -12.76 -8.50 19.13
C ARG A 446 -12.80 -9.45 20.34
N GLN A 447 -13.46 -10.58 20.18
CA GLN A 447 -13.65 -11.60 21.21
C GLN A 447 -12.46 -12.56 21.23
N ARG A 448 -11.28 -12.04 21.64
CA ARG A 448 -10.01 -12.79 21.68
C ARG A 448 -9.12 -12.36 22.84
N TYR A 449 -8.14 -13.21 23.16
CA TYR A 449 -7.16 -12.94 24.20
C TYR A 449 -5.99 -12.07 23.68
N TRP A 450 -5.37 -12.47 22.55
CA TRP A 450 -4.14 -11.83 22.06
C TRP A 450 -4.45 -10.55 21.28
N GLY A 451 -4.70 -9.48 22.01
CA GLY A 451 -5.03 -8.14 21.53
C GLY A 451 -4.95 -7.12 22.66
N CYS A 452 -4.96 -5.84 22.33
CA CYS A 452 -4.97 -4.75 23.30
C CYS A 452 -6.29 -4.75 24.08
N PRO A 453 -6.30 -4.94 25.41
CA PRO A 453 -7.53 -4.87 26.20
C PRO A 453 -8.18 -3.50 26.14
N ILE A 454 -9.50 -3.45 25.91
CA ILE A 454 -10.25 -2.21 25.93
C ILE A 454 -10.36 -1.72 27.40
N PRO A 455 -9.88 -0.51 27.73
CA PRO A 455 -9.73 -0.06 29.11
C PRO A 455 -11.02 0.48 29.71
N VAL A 456 -12.07 -0.38 29.81
CA VAL A 456 -13.38 -0.02 30.33
C VAL A 456 -13.84 -1.01 31.41
N ILE A 457 -14.59 -0.51 32.40
CA ILE A 457 -15.19 -1.26 33.48
C ILE A 457 -16.71 -1.08 33.43
N HIS A 458 -17.45 -2.18 33.41
CA HIS A 458 -18.91 -2.19 33.38
C HIS A 458 -19.47 -2.33 34.81
N CYS A 459 -20.11 -1.27 35.29
CA CYS A 459 -20.81 -1.24 36.57
C CYS A 459 -22.33 -1.27 36.33
N THR A 460 -23.04 -2.06 37.08
CA THR A 460 -24.52 -2.12 36.98
C THR A 460 -25.20 -0.82 37.29
N ASP A 461 -24.58 0.01 38.13
CA ASP A 461 -25.16 1.28 38.59
C ASP A 461 -24.61 2.51 37.87
N CYS A 462 -23.29 2.49 37.56
CA CYS A 462 -22.62 3.63 36.92
C CYS A 462 -22.52 3.50 35.41
N GLY A 463 -22.89 2.35 34.84
CA GLY A 463 -22.68 2.05 33.41
C GLY A 463 -21.22 1.79 33.08
N ALA A 464 -20.85 1.99 31.79
CA ALA A 464 -19.48 1.85 31.34
C ALA A 464 -18.59 3.00 31.86
N GLN A 465 -17.52 2.67 32.58
CA GLN A 465 -16.58 3.61 33.17
C GLN A 465 -15.18 3.40 32.60
N PRO A 466 -14.47 4.42 32.11
CA PRO A 466 -13.06 4.28 31.70
C PRO A 466 -12.20 3.88 32.92
N VAL A 467 -11.20 3.08 32.69
CA VAL A 467 -10.17 2.81 33.70
C VAL A 467 -9.42 4.11 34.01
N PRO A 468 -9.17 4.43 35.29
CA PRO A 468 -8.40 5.60 35.68
C PRO A 468 -7.00 5.61 35.04
N ASP A 469 -6.53 6.79 34.64
CA ASP A 469 -5.25 6.93 33.92
C ASP A 469 -4.04 6.38 34.71
N ASP A 470 -4.08 6.47 36.05
CA ASP A 470 -3.06 5.95 36.96
C ASP A 470 -3.10 4.43 37.15
N GLN A 471 -4.13 3.75 36.63
CA GLN A 471 -4.29 2.30 36.61
C GLN A 471 -3.95 1.69 35.24
N LEU A 472 -3.52 2.47 34.30
CA LEU A 472 -3.02 1.97 33.00
C LEU A 472 -1.55 1.53 33.12
N PRO A 473 -1.15 0.47 32.41
CA PRO A 473 -1.94 -0.33 31.47
C PRO A 473 -2.81 -1.40 32.14
N VAL A 474 -3.98 -1.68 31.55
CA VAL A 474 -4.72 -2.92 31.83
C VAL A 474 -3.99 -4.03 31.10
N THR A 475 -3.24 -4.86 31.84
CA THR A 475 -2.43 -5.93 31.27
C THR A 475 -3.23 -7.22 31.05
N LEU A 476 -2.84 -7.99 30.02
CA LEU A 476 -3.36 -9.34 29.80
C LEU A 476 -2.90 -10.28 30.93
N PRO A 477 -3.77 -11.19 31.39
CA PRO A 477 -3.35 -12.22 32.36
C PRO A 477 -2.44 -13.26 31.68
N GLU A 478 -1.39 -13.71 32.36
CA GLU A 478 -0.49 -14.73 31.83
C GLU A 478 -1.01 -16.17 32.05
N ASP A 479 -1.88 -16.36 33.04
CA ASP A 479 -2.46 -17.65 33.47
C ASP A 479 -3.74 -18.00 32.69
N VAL A 480 -3.78 -17.70 31.38
CA VAL A 480 -4.91 -17.99 30.50
C VAL A 480 -4.85 -19.40 29.93
N THR A 481 -6.02 -20.02 29.77
CA THR A 481 -6.15 -21.35 29.12
C THR A 481 -6.96 -21.23 27.82
N PHE A 482 -6.65 -22.08 26.84
CA PHE A 482 -7.30 -22.14 25.52
C PHE A 482 -8.07 -23.47 25.34
N ASP A 483 -8.49 -24.09 26.44
CA ASP A 483 -9.17 -25.39 26.50
C ASP A 483 -10.67 -25.32 26.16
N ARG A 484 -11.22 -24.10 26.08
CA ARG A 484 -12.64 -23.85 25.80
C ARG A 484 -12.80 -22.96 24.59
N PRO A 485 -13.85 -23.18 23.76
CA PRO A 485 -14.21 -22.24 22.72
C PRO A 485 -14.64 -20.87 23.27
N GLY A 486 -14.44 -19.82 22.51
CA GLY A 486 -14.83 -18.44 22.87
C GLY A 486 -13.68 -17.60 23.39
N ASN A 487 -14.02 -16.47 24.01
CA ASN A 487 -13.06 -15.50 24.50
C ASN A 487 -12.43 -15.96 25.84
N PRO A 488 -11.11 -16.24 25.90
CA PRO A 488 -10.46 -16.66 27.13
C PRO A 488 -10.55 -15.65 28.27
N LEU A 489 -10.62 -14.33 27.96
CA LEU A 489 -10.74 -13.28 28.98
C LEU A 489 -12.11 -13.31 29.66
N GLU A 490 -13.17 -13.64 28.91
CA GLU A 490 -14.54 -13.79 29.46
C GLU A 490 -14.60 -14.95 30.47
N HIS A 491 -13.84 -16.02 30.21
CA HIS A 491 -13.83 -17.20 31.06
C HIS A 491 -12.82 -17.13 32.21
N HIS A 492 -11.97 -16.07 32.26
CA HIS A 492 -10.94 -15.94 33.29
C HIS A 492 -11.56 -15.75 34.68
N PRO A 493 -11.15 -16.52 35.69
CA PRO A 493 -11.83 -16.58 36.97
C PRO A 493 -11.72 -15.31 37.84
N THR A 494 -10.64 -14.53 37.68
CA THR A 494 -10.33 -13.40 38.55
C THR A 494 -10.11 -12.09 37.75
N TRP A 495 -9.44 -12.10 36.63
CA TRP A 495 -8.99 -10.91 35.90
C TRP A 495 -10.10 -9.92 35.56
N LYS A 496 -11.29 -10.41 35.19
CA LYS A 496 -12.44 -9.56 34.86
C LYS A 496 -13.14 -8.92 36.06
N HIS A 497 -12.92 -9.40 37.26
CA HIS A 497 -13.62 -8.92 38.48
C HIS A 497 -12.83 -7.81 39.12
N VAL A 498 -13.44 -6.63 39.22
CA VAL A 498 -12.82 -5.39 39.75
C VAL A 498 -13.83 -4.58 40.54
N ALA A 499 -13.32 -3.57 41.27
CA ALA A 499 -14.18 -2.55 41.84
C ALA A 499 -14.47 -1.43 40.82
N CYS A 500 -15.68 -0.90 40.81
CA CYS A 500 -16.05 0.26 40.01
C CYS A 500 -15.23 1.48 40.49
N PRO A 501 -14.55 2.21 39.58
CA PRO A 501 -13.75 3.36 39.96
C PRO A 501 -14.59 4.55 40.49
N SER A 502 -15.87 4.59 40.12
CA SER A 502 -16.77 5.68 40.51
C SER A 502 -17.50 5.41 41.85
N CYS A 503 -17.93 4.19 42.11
CA CYS A 503 -18.75 3.88 43.29
C CYS A 503 -18.19 2.80 44.21
N GLY A 504 -17.05 2.17 43.86
CA GLY A 504 -16.38 1.13 44.66
C GLY A 504 -17.07 -0.24 44.67
N ARG A 505 -18.26 -0.40 44.08
CA ARG A 505 -19.01 -1.68 44.05
C ARG A 505 -18.37 -2.69 43.08
N PRO A 506 -18.64 -3.99 43.27
CA PRO A 506 -18.19 -5.00 42.32
C PRO A 506 -18.63 -4.70 40.89
N ALA A 507 -17.71 -4.80 39.96
CA ALA A 507 -17.88 -4.50 38.53
C ALA A 507 -17.05 -5.46 37.68
N LEU A 508 -17.24 -5.42 36.37
CA LEU A 508 -16.54 -6.28 35.43
C LEU A 508 -15.72 -5.45 34.44
N ARG A 509 -14.46 -5.84 34.21
CA ARG A 509 -13.70 -5.31 33.08
C ARG A 509 -14.38 -5.69 31.76
N GLU A 510 -14.22 -4.85 30.76
CA GLU A 510 -14.44 -5.25 29.38
C GLU A 510 -13.52 -6.42 29.02
N THR A 511 -14.07 -7.43 28.36
CA THR A 511 -13.33 -8.64 27.97
C THR A 511 -12.98 -8.68 26.50
N ASP A 512 -13.55 -7.79 25.70
CA ASP A 512 -13.14 -7.60 24.31
C ASP A 512 -11.78 -6.88 24.23
N THR A 513 -11.02 -7.24 23.21
CA THR A 513 -9.78 -6.56 22.83
C THR A 513 -9.99 -5.73 21.58
N CYS A 514 -9.11 -4.78 21.32
CA CYS A 514 -9.16 -3.96 20.11
C CYS A 514 -8.85 -4.79 18.85
N ASP A 515 -9.45 -4.41 17.74
CA ASP A 515 -8.99 -4.79 16.41
C ASP A 515 -7.51 -4.42 16.24
N THR A 516 -6.72 -5.33 15.69
CA THR A 516 -5.27 -5.14 15.52
C THR A 516 -4.91 -3.97 14.59
N PHE A 517 -5.83 -3.53 13.73
CA PHE A 517 -5.63 -2.30 12.95
C PHE A 517 -5.58 -1.05 13.83
N VAL A 518 -6.11 -1.07 15.06
CA VAL A 518 -5.94 0.02 16.02
C VAL A 518 -4.47 0.15 16.40
N ASP A 519 -3.78 -0.99 16.59
CA ASP A 519 -2.36 -1.04 16.96
C ASP A 519 -1.49 -0.37 15.90
N SER A 520 -1.77 -0.63 14.61
CA SER A 520 -1.02 -0.08 13.48
C SER A 520 -1.48 1.32 13.03
N SER A 521 -2.56 1.87 13.61
CA SER A 521 -3.10 3.16 13.16
C SER A 521 -2.36 4.39 13.70
N TRP A 522 -1.41 4.23 14.64
CA TRP A 522 -0.72 5.35 15.28
C TRP A 522 0.78 5.12 15.55
N TYR A 523 1.33 3.95 15.21
CA TYR A 523 2.71 3.55 15.48
C TYR A 523 3.75 4.50 14.89
N PHE A 524 3.45 5.10 13.73
CA PHE A 524 4.29 6.12 13.10
C PHE A 524 4.47 7.36 14.00
N ALA A 525 3.44 7.74 14.77
CA ALA A 525 3.54 8.81 15.76
C ALA A 525 4.31 8.33 17.01
N ARG A 526 4.11 7.09 17.46
CA ARG A 526 4.85 6.52 18.61
C ARG A 526 6.34 6.47 18.36
N PHE A 527 6.78 6.14 17.13
CA PHE A 527 8.20 6.12 16.78
C PHE A 527 8.93 7.45 16.96
N THR A 528 8.22 8.57 16.99
CA THR A 528 8.86 9.90 17.18
C THR A 528 9.40 10.08 18.59
N ALA A 529 8.78 9.42 19.60
CA ALA A 529 9.25 9.40 20.99
C ALA A 529 8.85 8.09 21.70
N PRO A 530 9.46 6.94 21.32
CA PRO A 530 8.98 5.61 21.73
C PRO A 530 9.11 5.35 23.24
N HIS A 531 10.00 6.04 23.93
CA HIS A 531 10.24 5.90 25.38
C HIS A 531 9.47 6.89 26.24
N ALA A 532 8.68 7.79 25.63
CA ALA A 532 7.91 8.77 26.38
C ALA A 532 6.85 8.13 27.28
N ALA A 533 6.60 8.75 28.43
CA ALA A 533 5.57 8.32 29.36
C ALA A 533 4.14 8.55 28.83
N THR A 534 3.96 9.49 27.90
CA THR A 534 2.73 9.81 27.18
C THR A 534 2.63 9.04 25.84
N PRO A 535 1.46 8.93 25.22
CA PRO A 535 1.32 8.33 23.88
C PRO A 535 2.25 8.96 22.85
N THR A 536 2.31 10.29 22.83
CA THR A 536 3.20 11.11 21.99
C THR A 536 3.83 12.22 22.81
N VAL A 537 4.86 12.85 22.26
CA VAL A 537 5.39 14.15 22.65
C VAL A 537 5.10 15.09 21.49
N PRO A 538 4.19 16.08 21.60
CA PRO A 538 3.77 16.91 20.47
C PRO A 538 4.94 17.54 19.69
N ALA A 539 5.94 18.09 20.40
CA ALA A 539 7.11 18.67 19.74
C ALA A 539 7.93 17.66 18.89
N ALA A 540 7.97 16.39 19.32
CA ALA A 540 8.62 15.33 18.56
C ALA A 540 7.74 14.87 17.40
N ALA A 541 6.44 14.65 17.65
CA ALA A 541 5.47 14.25 16.64
C ALA A 541 5.40 15.29 15.51
N ASP A 542 5.17 16.55 15.83
CA ASP A 542 5.05 17.64 14.85
C ASP A 542 6.38 17.92 14.13
N GLY A 543 7.51 17.66 14.80
CA GLY A 543 8.83 17.81 14.19
C GLY A 543 9.13 16.74 13.13
N TRP A 544 8.72 15.49 13.34
CA TRP A 544 8.99 14.39 12.43
C TRP A 544 7.86 14.12 11.43
N LEU A 545 6.59 14.31 11.81
CA LEU A 545 5.42 14.07 10.96
C LEU A 545 5.17 15.25 9.99
N PRO A 546 4.50 14.99 8.86
CA PRO A 546 4.13 13.66 8.36
C PRO A 546 5.35 12.83 7.98
N VAL A 547 5.20 11.50 7.90
CA VAL A 547 6.21 10.61 7.32
C VAL A 547 6.48 11.03 5.88
N ASP A 548 7.74 11.33 5.54
CA ASP A 548 8.07 11.86 4.22
C ASP A 548 7.93 10.82 3.12
N GLN A 549 8.27 9.56 3.43
CA GLN A 549 8.10 8.44 2.52
C GLN A 549 7.65 7.20 3.28
N TYR A 550 6.45 6.73 2.95
CA TYR A 550 5.88 5.49 3.43
C TYR A 550 5.89 4.42 2.35
N ILE A 551 6.24 3.17 2.69
CA ILE A 551 6.38 2.08 1.73
C ILE A 551 5.63 0.85 2.24
N GLY A 552 4.76 0.27 1.40
CA GLY A 552 3.99 -0.92 1.78
C GLY A 552 3.06 -1.43 0.71
N GLY A 553 2.28 -2.48 1.03
CA GLY A 553 1.39 -3.14 0.08
C GLY A 553 0.12 -2.33 -0.24
N ILE A 554 -0.33 -2.40 -1.48
CA ILE A 554 -1.58 -1.74 -1.93
C ILE A 554 -2.84 -2.33 -1.28
N GLU A 555 -2.77 -3.56 -0.77
CA GLU A 555 -3.86 -4.24 -0.05
C GLU A 555 -4.35 -3.47 1.18
N HIS A 556 -3.54 -2.56 1.70
CA HIS A 556 -3.87 -1.71 2.84
C HIS A 556 -4.57 -0.39 2.48
N ALA A 557 -4.89 -0.16 1.19
CA ALA A 557 -5.44 1.11 0.70
C ALA A 557 -6.68 1.60 1.47
N ILE A 558 -7.64 0.72 1.74
CA ILE A 558 -8.91 1.01 2.44
C ILE A 558 -8.96 0.46 3.87
N LEU A 559 -7.89 -0.17 4.34
CA LEU A 559 -7.71 -0.70 5.70
C LEU A 559 -6.77 0.24 6.49
N HIS A 560 -5.56 -0.22 6.76
CA HIS A 560 -4.56 0.48 7.54
C HIS A 560 -4.34 1.95 7.11
N LEU A 561 -4.24 2.23 5.80
CA LEU A 561 -3.98 3.60 5.32
C LEU A 561 -5.14 4.55 5.62
N LEU A 562 -6.39 4.10 5.49
CA LEU A 562 -7.55 4.90 5.83
C LEU A 562 -7.67 5.10 7.35
N TYR A 563 -7.45 4.04 8.12
CA TYR A 563 -7.49 4.10 9.57
C TYR A 563 -6.37 4.97 10.16
N ALA A 564 -5.15 4.92 9.62
CA ALA A 564 -4.05 5.80 10.03
C ALA A 564 -4.38 7.29 9.79
N ARG A 565 -5.04 7.62 8.67
CA ARG A 565 -5.50 8.98 8.37
C ARG A 565 -6.58 9.45 9.36
N PHE A 566 -7.51 8.57 9.69
CA PHE A 566 -8.52 8.84 10.72
C PHE A 566 -7.88 9.05 12.09
N PHE A 567 -6.99 8.13 12.52
CA PHE A 567 -6.31 8.22 13.82
C PHE A 567 -5.49 9.49 13.97
N THR A 568 -4.82 9.92 12.90
CA THR A 568 -4.07 11.19 12.91
C THR A 568 -4.99 12.36 13.24
N ARG A 569 -6.18 12.45 12.63
CA ARG A 569 -7.15 13.51 12.91
C ARG A 569 -7.75 13.39 14.30
N ALA A 570 -8.07 12.18 14.75
CA ALA A 570 -8.57 11.94 16.11
C ALA A 570 -7.53 12.31 17.17
N MET A 571 -6.26 12.02 16.92
CA MET A 571 -5.13 12.43 17.79
C MET A 571 -4.90 13.95 17.75
N HIS A 572 -5.14 14.60 16.62
CA HIS A 572 -5.11 16.06 16.52
C HIS A 572 -6.22 16.67 17.39
N GLU A 573 -7.47 16.21 17.26
CA GLU A 573 -8.57 16.71 18.07
C GLU A 573 -8.40 16.48 19.59
N THR A 574 -7.68 15.41 19.95
CA THR A 574 -7.40 15.08 21.36
C THR A 574 -6.07 15.65 21.88
N GLY A 575 -5.35 16.46 21.08
CA GLY A 575 -4.18 17.24 21.50
C GLY A 575 -2.87 16.45 21.57
N HIS A 576 -2.76 15.33 20.89
CA HIS A 576 -1.56 14.49 20.88
C HIS A 576 -0.55 14.89 19.79
N LEU A 577 -0.99 15.56 18.73
CA LEU A 577 -0.20 16.08 17.60
C LEU A 577 -1.00 17.15 16.84
N HIS A 578 -0.38 17.84 15.86
CA HIS A 578 -1.03 18.94 15.10
C HIS A 578 -0.95 18.78 13.59
N VAL A 579 -0.68 17.57 13.08
CA VAL A 579 -0.74 17.27 11.65
C VAL A 579 -2.06 16.60 11.29
N ASP A 580 -2.52 16.78 10.05
CA ASP A 580 -3.79 16.21 9.57
C ASP A 580 -3.62 14.91 8.77
N GLU A 581 -2.44 14.70 8.16
CA GLU A 581 -2.14 13.51 7.37
C GLU A 581 -0.89 12.81 7.90
N PRO A 582 -0.92 11.47 8.04
CA PRO A 582 0.23 10.73 8.58
C PRO A 582 1.39 10.61 7.61
N PHE A 583 1.12 10.51 6.30
CA PHE A 583 2.08 10.15 5.27
C PHE A 583 2.03 11.14 4.10
N ALA A 584 3.10 11.92 3.89
CA ALA A 584 3.20 12.87 2.77
C ALA A 584 3.41 12.15 1.43
N GLY A 585 4.21 11.09 1.40
CA GLY A 585 4.48 10.25 0.24
C GLY A 585 4.20 8.80 0.52
N LEU A 586 3.55 8.12 -0.42
CA LEU A 586 3.29 6.68 -0.39
C LEU A 586 3.86 6.02 -1.63
N PHE A 587 4.57 4.91 -1.42
CA PHE A 587 5.01 4.04 -2.49
C PHE A 587 4.45 2.63 -2.27
N THR A 588 3.80 2.06 -3.31
CA THR A 588 3.28 0.69 -3.26
C THR A 588 4.17 -0.21 -4.10
N GLN A 589 4.95 -1.08 -3.43
CA GLN A 589 5.85 -2.01 -4.11
C GLN A 589 5.07 -3.20 -4.69
N GLY A 590 5.61 -3.74 -5.80
CA GLY A 590 5.15 -4.99 -6.38
C GLY A 590 5.53 -6.21 -5.53
N MET A 591 4.86 -7.31 -5.73
CA MET A 591 5.07 -8.56 -4.99
C MET A 591 6.30 -9.32 -5.49
N VAL A 592 6.87 -10.16 -4.62
CA VAL A 592 7.84 -11.17 -5.03
C VAL A 592 7.10 -12.48 -5.23
N ASN A 593 7.17 -13.01 -6.44
CA ASN A 593 6.50 -14.21 -6.89
C ASN A 593 7.49 -15.37 -6.99
N HIS A 594 7.01 -16.59 -6.76
CA HIS A 594 7.78 -17.81 -6.93
C HIS A 594 6.87 -18.96 -7.36
N GLU A 595 7.45 -19.97 -8.02
CA GLU A 595 6.74 -21.22 -8.30
C GLU A 595 6.23 -21.86 -7.01
N SER A 596 5.08 -22.49 -7.08
CA SER A 596 4.55 -23.33 -6.01
C SER A 596 4.76 -24.80 -6.30
N TYR A 597 4.93 -25.62 -5.28
CA TYR A 597 5.26 -27.03 -5.42
C TYR A 597 4.31 -27.91 -4.61
N ARG A 598 3.91 -29.07 -5.17
CA ARG A 598 3.08 -30.04 -4.47
C ARG A 598 3.65 -31.46 -4.61
N ASP A 599 3.57 -32.22 -3.52
CA ASP A 599 3.84 -33.66 -3.55
C ASP A 599 2.69 -34.44 -4.22
N ALA A 600 2.86 -35.76 -4.36
CA ALA A 600 1.86 -36.64 -4.96
C ALA A 600 0.54 -36.72 -4.15
N ALA A 601 0.58 -36.38 -2.86
CA ALA A 601 -0.61 -36.32 -2.00
C ALA A 601 -1.31 -34.95 -2.06
N GLY A 602 -0.76 -33.97 -2.80
CA GLY A 602 -1.30 -32.62 -2.95
C GLY A 602 -0.84 -31.62 -1.87
N ASN A 603 0.05 -32.04 -0.96
CA ASN A 603 0.58 -31.12 0.06
C ASN A 603 1.56 -30.13 -0.54
N TRP A 604 1.52 -28.90 -0.05
CA TRP A 604 2.47 -27.86 -0.43
C TRP A 604 3.87 -28.14 0.13
N LEU A 605 4.90 -27.88 -0.68
CA LEU A 605 6.32 -28.04 -0.31
C LEU A 605 7.03 -26.68 -0.37
N TYR A 606 8.02 -26.49 0.50
CA TYR A 606 8.92 -25.33 0.41
C TYR A 606 9.94 -25.50 -0.72
N PRO A 607 10.44 -24.40 -1.33
CA PRO A 607 11.46 -24.47 -2.39
C PRO A 607 12.75 -25.20 -1.98
N ASP A 608 13.15 -25.14 -0.73
CA ASP A 608 14.32 -25.84 -0.19
C ASP A 608 14.13 -27.37 -0.04
N GLU A 609 12.88 -27.84 0.01
CA GLU A 609 12.53 -29.28 -0.02
C GLU A 609 12.60 -29.88 -1.43
N VAL A 610 12.74 -29.02 -2.47
CA VAL A 610 12.61 -29.41 -3.89
C VAL A 610 13.92 -29.19 -4.64
N GLU A 611 14.26 -30.10 -5.55
CA GLU A 611 15.34 -29.98 -6.51
C GLU A 611 14.77 -29.88 -7.92
N ARG A 612 15.05 -28.75 -8.60
CA ARG A 612 14.70 -28.56 -10.02
C ARG A 612 15.66 -29.33 -10.93
N ARG A 613 15.13 -30.04 -11.92
CA ARG A 613 15.85 -30.79 -12.94
C ARG A 613 15.30 -30.45 -14.33
N GLY A 614 15.66 -29.29 -14.84
CA GLY A 614 15.07 -28.72 -16.06
C GLY A 614 13.58 -28.43 -15.86
N ASP A 615 12.73 -29.03 -16.70
CA ASP A 615 11.26 -28.84 -16.62
C ASP A 615 10.57 -29.73 -15.57
N THR A 616 11.33 -30.55 -14.84
CA THR A 616 10.82 -31.42 -13.79
C THR A 616 11.36 -31.01 -12.42
N ALA A 617 10.73 -31.48 -11.36
CA ALA A 617 11.17 -31.27 -10.00
C ALA A 617 10.99 -32.54 -9.16
N VAL A 618 11.89 -32.76 -8.21
CA VAL A 618 11.83 -33.90 -7.28
C VAL A 618 12.02 -33.43 -5.85
N ARG A 619 11.46 -34.16 -4.89
CA ARG A 619 11.77 -33.95 -3.46
C ARG A 619 13.21 -34.32 -3.17
N ARG A 620 13.91 -33.49 -2.43
CA ARG A 620 15.34 -33.72 -2.09
C ARG A 620 15.55 -34.95 -1.23
N ASP A 621 14.62 -35.23 -0.30
CA ASP A 621 14.71 -36.33 0.68
C ASP A 621 14.41 -37.70 0.08
N THR A 622 13.43 -37.76 -0.84
CA THR A 622 12.91 -39.04 -1.35
C THR A 622 13.18 -39.28 -2.84
N GLY A 623 13.53 -38.23 -3.61
CA GLY A 623 13.62 -38.30 -5.07
C GLY A 623 12.27 -38.43 -5.78
N ALA A 624 11.15 -38.36 -5.05
CA ALA A 624 9.81 -38.45 -5.61
C ALA A 624 9.49 -37.25 -6.51
N LEU A 625 8.75 -37.48 -7.60
CA LEU A 625 8.30 -36.41 -8.49
C LEU A 625 7.40 -35.40 -7.75
N VAL A 626 7.61 -34.12 -8.08
CA VAL A 626 6.89 -32.97 -7.54
C VAL A 626 6.14 -32.30 -8.68
N THR A 627 4.88 -31.94 -8.44
CA THR A 627 4.10 -31.12 -9.37
C THR A 627 4.51 -29.65 -9.21
N ILE A 628 4.95 -29.03 -10.32
CA ILE A 628 5.27 -27.62 -10.39
C ILE A 628 3.98 -26.86 -10.69
N GLY A 629 3.62 -25.92 -9.80
CA GLY A 629 2.50 -25.02 -10.01
C GLY A 629 2.89 -23.75 -10.76
N ARG A 630 1.97 -22.81 -10.81
CA ARG A 630 2.23 -21.50 -11.44
C ARG A 630 3.13 -20.64 -10.56
N VAL A 631 3.78 -19.65 -11.20
CA VAL A 631 4.44 -18.52 -10.51
C VAL A 631 3.35 -17.64 -9.90
N GLU A 632 3.41 -17.44 -8.60
CA GLU A 632 2.41 -16.67 -7.84
C GLU A 632 3.04 -16.02 -6.60
N LYS A 633 2.34 -15.06 -6.00
CA LYS A 633 2.79 -14.34 -4.80
C LYS A 633 3.31 -15.32 -3.73
N MET A 634 4.50 -15.02 -3.19
CA MET A 634 5.03 -15.77 -2.05
C MET A 634 4.08 -15.70 -0.86
N SER A 635 3.67 -16.85 -0.34
CA SER A 635 2.82 -16.95 0.84
C SER A 635 3.15 -18.16 1.70
N LYS A 636 3.03 -18.00 3.03
CA LYS A 636 3.26 -19.09 3.99
C LYS A 636 2.25 -20.24 3.81
N SER A 637 1.02 -19.95 3.42
CA SER A 637 -0.04 -20.95 3.21
C SER A 637 0.26 -21.88 2.04
N LYS A 638 0.92 -21.40 0.99
CA LYS A 638 1.34 -22.18 -0.18
C LYS A 638 2.78 -22.68 -0.07
N ARG A 639 3.48 -22.37 0.99
CA ARG A 639 4.88 -22.73 1.25
C ARG A 639 5.84 -22.39 0.10
N ASN A 640 5.51 -21.41 -0.75
CA ASN A 640 6.37 -20.98 -1.85
C ASN A 640 7.29 -19.81 -1.49
N THR A 641 7.56 -19.62 -0.21
CA THR A 641 8.43 -18.54 0.31
C THR A 641 9.90 -18.97 0.30
N VAL A 642 10.79 -18.02 -0.03
CA VAL A 642 12.24 -18.17 0.05
C VAL A 642 12.74 -17.43 1.28
N ALA A 643 13.44 -18.14 2.17
CA ALA A 643 13.97 -17.60 3.41
C ALA A 643 15.25 -16.77 3.15
N PRO A 644 15.33 -15.51 3.63
CA PRO A 644 16.52 -14.66 3.40
C PRO A 644 17.81 -15.24 3.97
N VAL A 645 17.73 -15.95 5.10
CA VAL A 645 18.91 -16.51 5.79
C VAL A 645 19.74 -17.39 4.88
N ALA A 646 19.11 -18.31 4.14
CA ALA A 646 19.81 -19.19 3.21
C ALA A 646 20.50 -18.42 2.07
N ILE A 647 19.90 -17.30 1.63
CA ILE A 647 20.48 -16.45 0.59
C ILE A 647 21.67 -15.65 1.13
N ILE A 648 21.56 -15.09 2.33
CA ILE A 648 22.63 -14.35 2.99
C ILE A 648 23.83 -15.27 3.24
N GLU A 649 23.59 -16.49 3.69
CA GLU A 649 24.67 -17.46 3.95
C GLU A 649 25.41 -17.90 2.69
N ARG A 650 24.71 -17.98 1.56
CA ARG A 650 25.28 -18.45 0.30
C ARG A 650 25.89 -17.33 -0.56
N PHE A 651 25.31 -16.14 -0.54
CA PHE A 651 25.63 -15.06 -1.48
C PHE A 651 25.94 -13.71 -0.83
N GLY A 652 25.69 -13.55 0.48
CA GLY A 652 25.81 -12.29 1.20
C GLY A 652 24.54 -11.44 1.17
N ALA A 653 24.42 -10.54 2.13
CA ALA A 653 23.29 -9.62 2.29
C ALA A 653 23.22 -8.62 1.11
N ASP A 654 24.36 -8.05 0.71
CA ASP A 654 24.43 -7.10 -0.40
C ASP A 654 23.96 -7.70 -1.73
N THR A 655 24.20 -9.00 -1.97
CA THR A 655 23.69 -9.69 -3.16
C THR A 655 22.16 -9.81 -3.12
N ALA A 656 21.58 -10.15 -1.96
CA ALA A 656 20.13 -10.22 -1.81
C ALA A 656 19.48 -8.85 -2.06
N ARG A 657 20.04 -7.79 -1.51
CA ARG A 657 19.62 -6.40 -1.69
C ARG A 657 19.72 -5.96 -3.16
N TRP A 658 20.84 -6.21 -3.80
CA TRP A 658 21.06 -5.87 -5.21
C TRP A 658 20.07 -6.55 -6.13
N PHE A 659 19.81 -7.84 -5.93
CA PHE A 659 18.90 -8.61 -6.76
C PHE A 659 17.47 -8.05 -6.73
N VAL A 660 16.92 -7.80 -5.53
CA VAL A 660 15.54 -7.30 -5.40
C VAL A 660 15.34 -5.88 -5.95
N LEU A 661 16.44 -5.14 -6.20
CA LEU A 661 16.42 -3.81 -6.79
C LEU A 661 16.62 -3.82 -8.32
N SER A 662 17.22 -4.88 -8.89
CA SER A 662 17.73 -4.88 -10.25
C SER A 662 16.75 -5.44 -11.29
N ASP A 663 15.85 -6.34 -10.90
CA ASP A 663 15.08 -7.15 -11.84
C ASP A 663 13.99 -6.37 -12.59
N SER A 664 13.22 -5.56 -11.87
CA SER A 664 12.05 -4.88 -12.43
C SER A 664 11.81 -3.52 -11.75
N PRO A 665 11.02 -2.62 -12.37
CA PRO A 665 10.55 -1.43 -11.68
C PRO A 665 9.93 -1.78 -10.32
N PRO A 666 10.23 -1.02 -9.25
CA PRO A 666 9.82 -1.39 -7.88
C PRO A 666 8.31 -1.56 -7.68
N GLU A 667 7.47 -0.88 -8.46
CA GLU A 667 6.01 -0.98 -8.43
C GLU A 667 5.45 -2.23 -9.12
N ARG A 668 6.28 -2.96 -9.91
CA ARG A 668 5.89 -4.18 -10.59
C ARG A 668 6.27 -5.41 -9.80
N ASP A 669 5.50 -6.48 -9.99
CA ASP A 669 5.86 -7.78 -9.47
C ASP A 669 7.19 -8.26 -10.07
N MET A 670 7.95 -9.02 -9.27
CA MET A 670 9.18 -9.66 -9.70
C MET A 670 9.12 -11.16 -9.44
N GLU A 671 9.78 -11.94 -10.28
CA GLU A 671 9.97 -13.37 -10.07
C GLU A 671 11.30 -13.64 -9.37
N TRP A 672 11.26 -14.42 -8.31
CA TRP A 672 12.46 -14.90 -7.65
C TRP A 672 13.08 -16.05 -8.44
N THR A 673 14.34 -15.90 -8.85
CA THR A 673 15.09 -16.95 -9.56
C THR A 673 16.50 -17.09 -9.00
N GLU A 674 16.96 -18.33 -8.81
CA GLU A 674 18.37 -18.59 -8.36
C GLU A 674 19.41 -18.09 -9.38
N ALA A 675 19.08 -18.16 -10.66
CA ALA A 675 19.97 -17.69 -11.74
C ALA A 675 20.20 -16.17 -11.66
N GLY A 676 19.13 -15.41 -11.33
CA GLY A 676 19.20 -13.96 -11.14
C GLY A 676 20.07 -13.57 -9.95
N VAL A 677 19.88 -14.24 -8.80
CA VAL A 677 20.73 -14.02 -7.61
C VAL A 677 22.19 -14.32 -7.89
N ALA A 678 22.48 -15.45 -8.58
CA ALA A 678 23.85 -15.80 -8.96
C ALA A 678 24.46 -14.78 -9.95
N ALA A 679 23.67 -14.19 -10.85
CA ALA A 679 24.12 -13.11 -11.74
C ALA A 679 24.44 -11.83 -10.94
N ALA A 680 23.60 -11.46 -9.97
CA ALA A 680 23.86 -10.37 -9.05
C ALA A 680 25.19 -10.56 -8.29
N ALA A 681 25.41 -11.75 -7.72
CA ALA A 681 26.65 -12.08 -7.03
C ALA A 681 27.89 -11.94 -7.94
N ARG A 682 27.81 -12.45 -9.18
CA ARG A 682 28.92 -12.32 -10.16
C ARG A 682 29.22 -10.86 -10.48
N PHE A 683 28.20 -10.03 -10.63
CA PHE A 683 28.40 -8.60 -10.88
C PHE A 683 29.11 -7.92 -9.72
N LEU A 684 28.67 -8.13 -8.48
CA LEU A 684 29.27 -7.52 -7.30
C LEU A 684 30.72 -7.98 -7.11
N GLN A 685 31.04 -9.25 -7.34
CA GLN A 685 32.39 -9.75 -7.31
C GLN A 685 33.27 -9.12 -8.41
N ARG A 686 32.72 -8.91 -9.63
CA ARG A 686 33.40 -8.21 -10.72
C ARG A 686 33.70 -6.76 -10.34
N LEU A 687 32.70 -6.04 -9.82
CA LEU A 687 32.85 -4.65 -9.40
C LEU A 687 33.98 -4.51 -8.34
N PHE A 688 33.94 -5.36 -7.32
CA PHE A 688 34.93 -5.34 -6.25
C PHE A 688 36.35 -5.52 -6.81
N ARG A 689 36.54 -6.48 -7.73
CA ARG A 689 37.87 -6.72 -8.38
C ARG A 689 38.30 -5.49 -9.17
N VAL A 690 37.45 -4.87 -9.96
CA VAL A 690 37.75 -3.67 -10.75
C VAL A 690 38.22 -2.53 -9.83
N VAL A 691 37.47 -2.24 -8.76
CA VAL A 691 37.82 -1.19 -7.79
C VAL A 691 39.14 -1.50 -7.08
N ARG A 692 39.33 -2.73 -6.67
CA ARG A 692 40.61 -3.20 -6.07
C ARG A 692 41.78 -3.02 -6.98
N THR A 693 41.69 -3.41 -8.24
CA THR A 693 42.76 -3.19 -9.25
C THR A 693 43.10 -1.71 -9.36
N VAL A 694 42.09 -0.82 -9.34
CA VAL A 694 42.33 0.63 -9.33
C VAL A 694 43.06 1.05 -8.06
N ALA A 695 42.66 0.58 -6.89
CA ALA A 695 43.32 0.91 -5.61
C ALA A 695 44.79 0.46 -5.57
N GLU A 696 45.11 -0.71 -6.12
CA GLU A 696 46.47 -1.26 -6.18
C GLU A 696 47.35 -0.54 -7.20
N GLN A 697 46.78 -0.04 -8.31
CA GLN A 697 47.53 0.60 -9.41
C GLN A 697 47.61 2.13 -9.31
N THR A 698 46.90 2.76 -8.38
CA THR A 698 46.82 4.23 -8.25
C THR A 698 47.05 4.66 -6.81
N SER A 699 47.60 5.85 -6.58
CA SER A 699 47.74 6.43 -5.22
C SER A 699 46.53 7.23 -4.81
N ALA A 700 46.29 7.31 -3.47
CA ALA A 700 45.25 8.17 -2.90
C ALA A 700 45.50 9.66 -3.23
N ASP A 701 46.74 10.05 -3.36
CA ASP A 701 47.21 11.42 -3.65
C ASP A 701 47.28 11.75 -5.16
N THR A 702 46.71 10.87 -6.04
CA THR A 702 46.73 11.11 -7.49
C THR A 702 45.96 12.38 -7.83
N ALA A 703 46.66 13.46 -8.18
CA ALA A 703 46.04 14.73 -8.56
C ALA A 703 45.57 14.72 -10.03
N CYS A 704 44.56 15.55 -10.34
CA CYS A 704 44.15 15.78 -11.71
C CYS A 704 45.21 16.57 -12.46
N PRO A 705 45.82 16.05 -13.53
CA PRO A 705 46.81 16.80 -14.32
C PRO A 705 46.15 17.91 -15.15
N GLU A 706 46.96 18.89 -15.61
CA GLU A 706 46.45 19.98 -16.45
C GLU A 706 45.87 19.51 -17.76
N THR A 707 46.47 18.46 -18.33
CA THR A 707 46.02 17.85 -19.60
C THR A 707 45.56 16.43 -19.37
N LEU A 708 44.47 16.05 -20.02
CA LEU A 708 43.89 14.72 -19.99
C LEU A 708 43.92 14.11 -21.40
N SER A 709 44.19 12.83 -21.48
CA SER A 709 43.94 12.09 -22.71
C SER A 709 42.43 12.08 -23.03
N ARG A 710 42.08 11.86 -24.29
CA ARG A 710 40.69 11.74 -24.72
C ARG A 710 39.95 10.63 -23.98
N ALA A 711 40.64 9.52 -23.71
CA ALA A 711 40.07 8.40 -22.97
C ALA A 711 39.80 8.76 -21.50
N ALA A 712 40.72 9.48 -20.83
CA ALA A 712 40.57 9.96 -19.47
C ALA A 712 39.40 10.95 -19.33
N ASP A 713 39.32 11.96 -20.23
CA ASP A 713 38.20 12.91 -20.27
C ASP A 713 36.86 12.19 -20.50
N SER A 714 36.83 11.21 -21.42
CA SER A 714 35.63 10.41 -21.70
C SER A 714 35.14 9.62 -20.47
N LEU A 715 36.04 8.98 -19.72
CA LEU A 715 35.69 8.27 -18.49
C LEU A 715 35.14 9.21 -17.44
N ARG A 716 35.76 10.38 -17.22
CA ARG A 716 35.26 11.41 -16.30
C ARG A 716 33.88 11.89 -16.66
N ARG A 717 33.63 12.20 -17.94
CA ARG A 717 32.26 12.58 -18.40
C ARG A 717 31.24 11.49 -18.15
N THR A 718 31.59 10.23 -18.41
CA THR A 718 30.75 9.09 -18.10
C THR A 718 30.46 9.01 -16.60
N THR A 719 31.46 9.19 -15.75
CA THR A 719 31.33 9.21 -14.30
C THR A 719 30.34 10.29 -13.84
N HIS A 720 30.52 11.55 -14.30
CA HIS A 720 29.68 12.67 -13.89
C HIS A 720 28.24 12.57 -14.43
N ARG A 721 28.03 12.06 -15.64
CA ARG A 721 26.68 11.74 -16.15
C ARG A 721 26.01 10.65 -15.34
N THR A 722 26.78 9.66 -14.87
CA THR A 722 26.25 8.60 -14.00
C THR A 722 25.84 9.15 -12.65
N ILE A 723 26.56 10.12 -12.06
CA ILE A 723 26.13 10.80 -10.82
C ILE A 723 24.71 11.36 -11.01
N VAL A 724 24.49 12.14 -12.07
CA VAL A 724 23.15 12.74 -12.34
C VAL A 724 22.10 11.66 -12.54
N ALA A 725 22.38 10.68 -13.42
CA ALA A 725 21.38 9.66 -13.76
C ALA A 725 20.99 8.76 -12.59
N VAL A 726 21.96 8.42 -11.71
CA VAL A 726 21.65 7.64 -10.49
C VAL A 726 20.89 8.50 -9.47
N THR A 727 21.24 9.78 -9.32
CA THR A 727 20.53 10.72 -8.46
C THR A 727 19.07 10.84 -8.88
N ASP A 728 18.82 11.11 -10.17
CA ASP A 728 17.47 11.23 -10.72
C ASP A 728 16.66 9.93 -10.57
N ALA A 729 17.31 8.78 -10.78
CA ALA A 729 16.67 7.48 -10.63
C ALA A 729 16.27 7.20 -9.18
N LEU A 730 17.11 7.53 -8.19
CA LEU A 730 16.78 7.34 -6.77
C LEU A 730 15.69 8.31 -6.30
N GLU A 731 15.70 9.58 -6.76
CA GLU A 731 14.61 10.53 -6.46
C GLU A 731 13.26 10.07 -7.07
N ALA A 732 13.30 9.39 -8.22
CA ALA A 732 12.13 8.86 -8.91
C ALA A 732 11.72 7.43 -8.46
N PHE A 733 12.32 6.87 -7.40
CA PHE A 733 12.10 5.48 -6.96
C PHE A 733 12.37 4.41 -8.04
N SER A 734 13.24 4.69 -9.00
CA SER A 734 13.58 3.82 -10.12
C SER A 734 14.93 3.12 -9.89
N ALA A 735 15.03 2.33 -8.80
CA ALA A 735 16.28 1.68 -8.40
C ALA A 735 16.88 0.81 -9.50
N ASN A 736 16.07 0.11 -10.30
CA ASN A 736 16.50 -0.69 -11.44
C ASN A 736 17.20 0.16 -12.53
N VAL A 737 16.82 1.42 -12.72
CA VAL A 737 17.49 2.36 -13.62
C VAL A 737 18.85 2.75 -13.05
N ALA A 738 18.94 3.04 -11.75
CA ALA A 738 20.20 3.29 -11.07
C ALA A 738 21.17 2.12 -11.22
N VAL A 739 20.68 0.89 -11.01
CA VAL A 739 21.42 -0.36 -11.23
C VAL A 739 22.01 -0.43 -12.65
N ALA A 740 21.19 -0.16 -13.68
CA ALA A 740 21.67 -0.19 -15.07
C ALA A 740 22.80 0.84 -15.32
N ARG A 741 22.70 2.05 -14.79
CA ARG A 741 23.74 3.08 -14.91
C ARG A 741 25.04 2.69 -14.20
N LEU A 742 24.94 2.02 -13.05
CA LEU A 742 26.11 1.51 -12.33
C LEU A 742 26.79 0.35 -13.08
N HIS A 743 26.03 -0.50 -13.77
CA HIS A 743 26.60 -1.51 -14.69
C HIS A 743 27.37 -0.86 -15.84
N GLU A 744 26.85 0.20 -16.45
CA GLU A 744 27.51 0.96 -17.51
C GLU A 744 28.84 1.59 -17.03
N LEU A 745 28.80 2.27 -15.87
CA LEU A 745 30.01 2.87 -15.29
C LEU A 745 31.08 1.82 -14.91
N THR A 746 30.62 0.68 -14.32
CA THR A 746 31.52 -0.44 -14.00
C THR A 746 32.20 -0.97 -15.24
N SER A 747 31.51 -1.09 -16.36
CA SER A 747 32.07 -1.57 -17.61
C SER A 747 33.04 -0.55 -18.22
N ALA A 748 32.71 0.74 -18.20
CA ALA A 748 33.61 1.81 -18.65
C ALA A 748 34.89 1.86 -17.82
N LEU A 749 34.81 1.71 -16.49
CA LEU A 749 35.94 1.67 -15.58
C LEU A 749 36.85 0.44 -15.84
N ALA A 750 36.22 -0.71 -16.08
CA ALA A 750 37.01 -1.93 -16.43
C ALA A 750 37.70 -1.79 -17.80
N ASP A 751 37.04 -1.22 -18.79
CA ASP A 751 37.66 -0.99 -20.12
C ASP A 751 38.80 0.03 -20.09
N ALA A 752 38.73 1.01 -19.18
CA ALA A 752 39.79 2.02 -18.99
C ALA A 752 41.14 1.45 -18.52
N GLU A 753 41.18 0.19 -18.07
CA GLU A 753 42.44 -0.50 -17.78
C GLU A 753 43.35 -0.64 -19.03
N LYS A 754 42.73 -0.77 -20.23
CA LYS A 754 43.44 -0.88 -21.50
C LYS A 754 44.24 0.38 -21.86
N THR A 755 43.88 1.50 -21.28
CA THR A 755 44.51 2.82 -21.50
C THR A 755 45.12 3.39 -20.21
N ALA A 756 45.43 2.54 -19.24
CA ALA A 756 45.91 2.93 -17.89
C ALA A 756 47.20 3.81 -17.90
N GLY A 757 48.04 3.67 -18.92
CA GLY A 757 49.27 4.46 -19.08
C GLY A 757 49.07 5.82 -19.76
N GLU A 758 47.87 6.19 -20.20
CA GLU A 758 47.61 7.47 -20.82
C GLU A 758 47.52 8.61 -19.79
N ASP A 759 47.79 9.85 -20.27
CA ASP A 759 47.82 11.04 -19.42
C ASP A 759 46.46 11.25 -18.70
N GLY A 760 46.52 11.37 -17.39
CA GLY A 760 45.36 11.58 -16.52
C GLY A 760 44.46 10.36 -16.30
N MET A 761 44.74 9.22 -16.90
CA MET A 761 43.93 8.02 -16.77
C MET A 761 43.95 7.46 -15.34
N ALA A 762 45.06 7.51 -14.63
CA ALA A 762 45.15 7.10 -13.22
C ALA A 762 44.20 7.90 -12.35
N PHE A 763 44.14 9.22 -12.53
CA PHE A 763 43.18 10.08 -11.85
C PHE A 763 41.72 9.75 -12.22
N ALA A 764 41.40 9.66 -13.51
CA ALA A 764 40.05 9.38 -13.98
C ALA A 764 39.51 8.03 -13.48
N ARG A 765 40.37 6.99 -13.45
CA ARG A 765 39.98 5.67 -12.90
C ARG A 765 39.73 5.74 -11.41
N ARG A 766 40.55 6.49 -10.67
CA ARG A 766 40.39 6.62 -9.23
C ARG A 766 39.11 7.43 -8.87
N GLU A 767 38.88 8.53 -9.59
CA GLU A 767 37.62 9.32 -9.48
C GLU A 767 36.40 8.42 -9.72
N ALA A 768 36.41 7.66 -10.81
CA ALA A 768 35.29 6.74 -11.14
C ALA A 768 35.11 5.64 -10.09
N ALA A 769 36.19 5.06 -9.55
CA ALA A 769 36.15 4.03 -8.52
C ALA A 769 35.59 4.59 -7.18
N SER A 770 36.01 5.80 -6.79
CA SER A 770 35.48 6.47 -5.60
C SER A 770 34.00 6.83 -5.77
N VAL A 771 33.65 7.42 -6.92
CA VAL A 771 32.24 7.79 -7.22
C VAL A 771 31.32 6.58 -7.25
N ILE A 772 31.72 5.48 -7.91
CA ILE A 772 30.85 4.29 -7.97
C ILE A 772 30.65 3.67 -6.59
N SER A 773 31.68 3.72 -5.71
CA SER A 773 31.58 3.24 -4.34
C SER A 773 30.60 4.07 -3.52
N LEU A 774 30.52 5.38 -3.75
CA LEU A 774 29.53 6.27 -3.11
C LEU A 774 28.12 6.06 -3.67
N LEU A 775 27.99 5.97 -5.00
CA LEU A 775 26.67 5.84 -5.66
C LEU A 775 25.99 4.50 -5.36
N ILE A 776 26.75 3.43 -5.20
CA ILE A 776 26.19 2.09 -4.93
C ILE A 776 25.86 1.88 -3.43
N ALA A 777 26.41 2.70 -2.54
CA ALA A 777 26.32 2.52 -1.10
C ALA A 777 24.87 2.41 -0.54
N PRO A 778 23.87 3.13 -1.03
CA PRO A 778 22.50 2.91 -0.59
C PRO A 778 21.97 1.51 -0.87
N MET A 779 22.45 0.86 -1.94
CA MET A 779 21.97 -0.44 -2.41
C MET A 779 22.77 -1.61 -1.83
N VAL A 780 24.10 -1.50 -1.79
CA VAL A 780 25.03 -2.53 -1.29
C VAL A 780 26.05 -1.91 -0.32
N PRO A 781 25.58 -1.57 0.90
CA PRO A 781 26.36 -0.74 1.82
C PRO A 781 27.65 -1.39 2.31
N HIS A 782 27.68 -2.69 2.56
CA HIS A 782 28.86 -3.35 3.11
C HIS A 782 30.01 -3.39 2.10
N GLN A 783 29.73 -3.74 0.85
CA GLN A 783 30.72 -3.76 -0.19
C GLN A 783 31.21 -2.35 -0.55
N ALA A 784 30.31 -1.34 -0.50
CA ALA A 784 30.70 0.05 -0.71
C ALA A 784 31.72 0.54 0.33
N GLU A 785 31.50 0.22 1.59
CA GLU A 785 32.44 0.50 2.68
C GLU A 785 33.79 -0.21 2.44
N ALA A 786 33.76 -1.49 2.07
CA ALA A 786 34.98 -2.26 1.80
C ALA A 786 35.76 -1.70 0.61
N MET A 787 35.09 -1.28 -0.47
CA MET A 787 35.72 -0.67 -1.64
C MET A 787 36.36 0.68 -1.29
N MET A 788 35.65 1.51 -0.52
CA MET A 788 36.20 2.80 -0.11
C MET A 788 37.38 2.66 0.84
N ALA A 789 37.37 1.69 1.74
CA ALA A 789 38.47 1.38 2.63
C ALA A 789 39.74 0.94 1.86
N LEU A 790 39.59 0.31 0.69
CA LEU A 790 40.72 0.00 -0.22
C LEU A 790 41.25 1.25 -0.93
N LEU A 791 40.35 2.11 -1.39
CA LEU A 791 40.74 3.34 -2.11
C LEU A 791 41.35 4.39 -1.17
N GLU A 792 40.78 4.56 0.01
CA GLU A 792 41.19 5.59 0.97
C GLU A 792 41.33 5.02 2.39
N PRO A 793 42.42 4.28 2.67
CA PRO A 793 42.61 3.66 3.96
C PRO A 793 42.63 4.68 5.10
N GLY A 794 41.86 4.40 6.17
CA GLY A 794 41.77 5.27 7.35
C GLY A 794 40.86 6.51 7.21
N SER A 795 40.19 6.67 6.08
CA SER A 795 39.22 7.75 5.87
C SER A 795 37.87 7.46 6.57
N GLN A 796 36.96 8.48 6.56
CA GLN A 796 35.61 8.32 7.08
C GLN A 796 34.83 7.21 6.35
N PRO A 797 34.00 6.42 7.06
CA PRO A 797 33.10 5.46 6.47
C PRO A 797 32.17 6.10 5.41
N VAL A 798 31.77 5.32 4.43
CA VAL A 798 30.86 5.77 3.35
C VAL A 798 29.55 6.32 3.90
N VAL A 799 29.02 5.70 4.93
CA VAL A 799 27.77 6.11 5.60
C VAL A 799 27.80 7.55 6.16
N GLU A 800 28.98 8.11 6.39
CA GLU A 800 29.19 9.48 6.88
C GLU A 800 29.53 10.48 5.77
N ARG A 801 29.69 10.01 4.53
CA ARG A 801 30.10 10.84 3.40
C ARG A 801 28.91 11.47 2.69
N ALA A 802 29.17 12.66 2.14
CA ALA A 802 28.19 13.34 1.31
C ALA A 802 28.02 12.64 -0.04
N TRP A 803 26.81 12.76 -0.59
CA TRP A 803 26.51 12.32 -1.95
C TRP A 803 27.35 13.04 -2.98
N PRO A 804 27.94 12.36 -3.99
CA PRO A 804 28.79 12.99 -4.95
C PRO A 804 28.04 13.99 -5.83
N THR A 805 28.73 15.07 -6.20
CA THR A 805 28.17 16.16 -7.03
C THR A 805 28.82 16.17 -8.40
N ALA A 806 28.00 16.27 -9.44
CA ALA A 806 28.49 16.34 -10.81
C ALA A 806 29.04 17.75 -11.16
N THR A 807 30.17 17.80 -11.86
CA THR A 807 30.76 19.03 -12.38
C THR A 807 30.08 19.43 -13.70
N ALA A 808 29.53 20.64 -13.80
CA ALA A 808 28.71 21.09 -14.91
C ALA A 808 29.44 21.01 -16.28
N GLU A 809 30.72 21.30 -16.30
CA GLU A 809 31.56 21.25 -17.52
C GLU A 809 31.65 19.83 -18.10
N LEU A 810 31.69 18.81 -17.24
CA LEU A 810 31.75 17.41 -17.65
C LEU A 810 30.44 16.84 -18.13
N LEU A 811 29.32 17.55 -17.88
CA LEU A 811 28.00 17.18 -18.39
C LEU A 811 27.76 17.67 -19.83
N LYS A 812 28.48 18.69 -20.29
CA LYS A 812 28.42 19.15 -21.66
C LYS A 812 28.82 18.04 -22.63
N ALA A 813 28.12 17.93 -23.74
CA ALA A 813 28.56 16.99 -24.77
C ALA A 813 29.92 17.38 -25.32
N SER A 814 30.89 16.48 -25.25
CA SER A 814 32.22 16.69 -25.88
C SER A 814 32.15 16.54 -27.40
N GLU A 815 31.23 15.72 -27.86
CA GLU A 815 31.00 15.44 -29.27
C GLU A 815 29.49 15.27 -29.52
N LEU A 816 29.04 15.76 -30.66
CA LEU A 816 27.70 15.54 -31.19
C LEU A 816 27.79 14.51 -32.31
N THR A 817 26.94 13.49 -32.26
CA THR A 817 26.79 12.54 -33.36
C THR A 817 25.86 13.14 -34.39
N ILE A 818 26.37 13.48 -35.54
CA ILE A 818 25.60 14.05 -36.66
C ILE A 818 25.33 12.95 -37.68
N ALA A 819 24.06 12.79 -38.04
CA ALA A 819 23.66 11.86 -39.08
C ALA A 819 23.99 12.45 -40.44
N VAL A 820 24.68 11.68 -41.30
CA VAL A 820 25.01 12.08 -42.66
C VAL A 820 24.06 11.38 -43.62
N GLN A 821 23.38 12.20 -44.42
CA GLN A 821 22.38 11.74 -45.37
C GLN A 821 22.78 12.11 -46.80
N ILE A 822 22.38 11.29 -47.76
CA ILE A 822 22.38 11.60 -49.19
C ILE A 822 20.93 11.45 -49.70
N MET A 823 20.37 12.53 -50.26
CA MET A 823 18.98 12.57 -50.74
C MET A 823 17.99 12.14 -49.64
N GLY A 824 18.22 12.56 -48.37
CA GLY A 824 17.35 12.25 -47.24
C GLY A 824 17.50 10.84 -46.62
N LYS A 825 18.34 9.98 -47.19
CA LYS A 825 18.61 8.64 -46.67
C LYS A 825 19.89 8.62 -45.84
N LEU A 826 19.85 8.09 -44.64
CA LEU A 826 21.02 7.94 -43.78
C LEU A 826 22.12 7.08 -44.49
N ARG A 827 23.35 7.57 -44.51
CA ARG A 827 24.48 6.90 -45.14
C ARG A 827 25.70 6.77 -44.28
N GLY A 828 25.80 7.53 -43.21
CA GLY A 828 26.89 7.48 -42.25
C GLY A 828 26.58 8.35 -41.03
N THR A 829 27.47 8.35 -40.08
CA THR A 829 27.45 9.25 -38.90
C THR A 829 28.85 9.76 -38.63
N ILE A 830 28.96 11.02 -38.20
CA ILE A 830 30.22 11.62 -37.77
C ILE A 830 30.09 12.12 -36.35
N ALA A 831 31.18 12.06 -35.58
CA ALA A 831 31.27 12.67 -34.27
C ALA A 831 32.06 13.98 -34.38
N VAL A 832 31.49 15.08 -33.95
CA VAL A 832 32.09 16.41 -34.04
C VAL A 832 31.94 17.17 -32.73
N PRO A 833 32.90 18.04 -32.30
CA PRO A 833 32.71 18.95 -31.20
C PRO A 833 31.48 19.85 -31.40
N PRO A 834 30.77 20.22 -30.31
CA PRO A 834 29.55 21.04 -30.39
C PRO A 834 29.74 22.39 -31.06
N ASP A 835 30.94 22.97 -30.91
CA ASP A 835 31.33 24.30 -31.39
C ASP A 835 32.08 24.26 -32.72
N MET A 836 32.11 23.10 -33.41
CA MET A 836 32.81 22.96 -34.69
C MET A 836 32.11 23.82 -35.76
N PRO A 837 32.88 24.63 -36.54
CA PRO A 837 32.30 25.41 -37.62
C PRO A 837 31.55 24.59 -38.65
N ALA A 838 30.45 25.10 -39.16
CA ALA A 838 29.55 24.38 -40.07
C ALA A 838 30.26 23.82 -41.32
N ASP A 839 31.20 24.57 -41.86
CA ASP A 839 31.98 24.16 -43.03
C ASP A 839 32.91 22.95 -42.72
N GLU A 840 33.48 22.88 -41.51
CA GLU A 840 34.29 21.78 -41.08
C GLU A 840 33.44 20.54 -40.85
N VAL A 841 32.25 20.68 -40.20
CA VAL A 841 31.30 19.59 -40.05
C VAL A 841 30.89 19.01 -41.40
N ILE A 842 30.61 19.86 -42.39
CA ILE A 842 30.22 19.43 -43.72
C ILE A 842 31.42 18.73 -44.45
N ALA A 843 32.64 19.20 -44.23
CA ALA A 843 33.83 18.58 -44.79
C ALA A 843 34.07 17.19 -44.22
N LEU A 844 33.98 17.03 -42.89
CA LEU A 844 34.06 15.75 -42.23
C LEU A 844 32.93 14.78 -42.65
N ALA A 845 31.72 15.28 -42.77
CA ALA A 845 30.59 14.50 -43.25
C ALA A 845 30.79 14.00 -44.69
N GLN A 846 31.41 14.80 -45.52
CA GLN A 846 31.72 14.44 -46.92
C GLN A 846 32.88 13.41 -46.99
N ALA A 847 33.80 13.47 -46.05
CA ALA A 847 34.94 12.54 -45.93
C ALA A 847 34.60 11.20 -45.26
N GLU A 848 33.43 11.07 -44.67
CA GLU A 848 33.00 9.78 -44.06
C GLU A 848 33.04 8.68 -45.11
N PRO A 849 33.69 7.53 -44.86
CA PRO A 849 34.08 6.55 -45.90
C PRO A 849 32.94 6.07 -46.78
N ASN A 850 31.76 5.76 -46.20
CA ASN A 850 30.62 5.31 -46.98
C ASN A 850 29.93 6.45 -47.75
N VAL A 851 29.92 7.66 -47.16
CA VAL A 851 29.41 8.88 -47.82
C VAL A 851 30.33 9.31 -48.99
N ALA A 852 31.61 9.34 -48.75
CA ALA A 852 32.60 9.68 -49.76
C ALA A 852 32.50 8.77 -51.01
N ARG A 853 32.44 7.44 -50.79
CA ARG A 853 32.23 6.43 -51.83
C ARG A 853 30.94 6.66 -52.63
N LEU A 854 29.84 7.06 -51.96
CA LEU A 854 28.55 7.28 -52.59
C LEU A 854 28.46 8.65 -53.30
N LEU A 855 29.34 9.57 -52.98
CA LEU A 855 29.47 10.89 -53.61
C LEU A 855 30.50 10.91 -54.75
N GLU A 856 31.28 9.84 -54.93
CA GLU A 856 32.25 9.70 -55.98
C GLU A 856 31.59 9.80 -57.37
N GLY A 857 32.03 10.77 -58.21
CA GLY A 857 31.41 11.07 -59.51
C GLY A 857 30.06 11.80 -59.46
N ALA A 858 29.47 12.05 -58.31
CA ALA A 858 28.21 12.73 -58.20
C ALA A 858 28.38 14.24 -58.03
N ARG A 859 27.57 15.03 -58.78
CA ARG A 859 27.56 16.50 -58.64
C ARG A 859 26.72 16.91 -57.45
N ILE A 860 27.29 17.42 -56.36
CA ILE A 860 26.58 17.97 -55.21
C ILE A 860 25.93 19.28 -55.62
N VAL A 861 24.59 19.33 -55.54
CA VAL A 861 23.78 20.50 -55.87
C VAL A 861 23.54 21.38 -54.66
N LYS A 862 23.37 20.76 -53.46
CA LYS A 862 23.09 21.49 -52.22
C LYS A 862 23.64 20.73 -51.03
N ARG A 863 24.23 21.45 -50.07
CA ARG A 863 24.61 20.94 -48.75
C ARG A 863 23.67 21.56 -47.72
N ILE A 864 23.00 20.72 -46.92
CA ILE A 864 22.07 21.15 -45.90
C ILE A 864 22.66 20.70 -44.58
N HIS A 865 23.01 21.65 -43.70
CA HIS A 865 23.45 21.39 -42.33
C HIS A 865 22.42 21.91 -41.35
N VAL A 866 21.96 21.01 -40.46
CA VAL A 866 21.17 21.37 -39.29
C VAL A 866 22.05 21.15 -38.07
N PRO A 867 22.49 22.21 -37.39
CA PRO A 867 23.43 22.10 -36.27
C PRO A 867 23.00 21.04 -35.23
N GLY A 868 23.93 20.20 -34.85
CA GLY A 868 23.73 19.15 -33.87
C GLY A 868 22.85 17.97 -34.29
N ARG A 869 22.38 17.93 -35.55
CA ARG A 869 21.43 16.90 -36.00
C ARG A 869 21.84 16.15 -37.26
N ILE A 870 21.92 16.84 -38.37
CA ILE A 870 22.14 16.21 -39.69
C ILE A 870 23.00 17.06 -40.63
N VAL A 871 23.77 16.37 -41.48
CA VAL A 871 24.26 16.90 -42.75
C VAL A 871 23.62 16.08 -43.86
N ASN A 872 22.96 16.77 -44.84
CA ASN A 872 22.36 16.11 -45.99
C ASN A 872 22.90 16.65 -47.30
N PHE A 873 23.46 15.75 -48.12
CA PHE A 873 23.94 16.08 -49.49
C PHE A 873 22.84 15.79 -50.52
N VAL A 874 22.46 16.82 -51.25
CA VAL A 874 21.57 16.70 -52.38
C VAL A 874 22.41 16.63 -53.64
N VAL A 875 22.32 15.54 -54.40
CA VAL A 875 23.08 15.30 -55.58
C VAL A 875 22.22 15.36 -56.86
N ALA A 876 22.77 15.86 -57.96
CA ALA A 876 22.12 15.73 -59.26
C ALA A 876 22.19 14.26 -59.71
N LYS A 877 21.09 13.79 -60.29
CA LYS A 877 21.08 12.47 -60.93
C LYS A 877 21.99 12.41 -62.11
#